data_75544f10dc494e19fd1d983e36e4f4db
#
_entry.id   75544f10dc494e19fd1d983e36e4f4db
#
_cell.length_a   1.000
_cell.length_b   1.000
_cell.length_c   1.000
_cell.angle_alpha   90.00
_cell.angle_beta   90.00
_cell.angle_gamma   90.00
#
_symmetry.space_group_name_H-M   'P 1'
#
loop_
_entity.id
_entity.type
_entity.pdbx_description
1 polymer ?
#
loop_
_entity_poly.entity_id
_entity_poly.type
_entity_poly.pdbx_seq_one_letter_code
_entity_poly.pdbx_strand_id
1 'polypeptide(L)'
;MGEVAVYCDYVLFGKDGSPLAVVEAKRTSKDPNVGRKQVMLYADCLERKFGRRPMMFTTNGFETYFWDDKTSPQRPVSGIFSKDDLQKMMNRRSEHKDLMQIPIDDKITDRYYQKEAIRAVCEQIQRGYRKHLLVMATGTGKTRTASSLTDVLSRGKYVTNVLFLADRTALVKQAKDDFKNYLPDMSLCNLCTNKDDRNARIVFSTYPTMLNAIDDTKNKDGIRLFTPAHFDLIIIDESHRSIFKKYRAIFEYFDAIMVGLTSTPKTDVDRNTYDFFEMEHGVPTYAYDYETAVYQDHVLVPYYNYEVKTKFLDEGITYDDLFDKDKERYEDDFVEDGQMPEFIPSAAMNKFIFNEVTVDMVLQDLMERGIHVAGGDRIGKTIIFAQNKKHAEFILERFNKLYPNIYPEKKGIFAQRVICDDAYAQTVIDDFKVENKPPFIAVSVDMMDTGIDVPQCVNLVFFKKVRSKAKFWQMIGRGTRLCKGLTCMDPIDGEYTDKRRFLIFDYCGNFEYFREHIEGFVSKETKSLSENIFGKQIRLISLPQEACYAEGTYEEWRKELISGCHNQLVELDPKLISVKLKLQYVEKFKQETDFDVISEGDKGELLQHIAPLVHLNDEDELAKRFDNFMYGLMLASMEQMPSFKRAKKVLCEIAGLLSRKISIPQVKEKLDFIQEIQTDEFWKVNDVLQFERVRQKLRELMRFLDQDQGGRTITTHLTDSIIDQQEGVQLDAAYDFEDYREKVNRYIGEHGNTLAIHKLTHNIKLTQGDYQELERILTTELGGKEDYQREFGDTPFGLMVHKIAKLDHEAAMQAFSEFINDQSLKNGTPHSRYFSDELGVPIILIDTEQMFALQRDAWYNINVNIVYYLRKKNYFRRKKKCVFFTVSFCTVCEISKTESRDLYADCIQLWSRN
;
A
#
# COMPACT_ATOMS: atom_id res chain seq x y z
N MET A 1 24.85 37.58 -40.00
CA MET A 1 25.02 37.13 -38.63
C MET A 1 26.14 36.09 -38.62
N GLY A 2 27.23 36.36 -37.89
CA GLY A 2 28.38 35.50 -37.85
C GLY A 2 28.05 34.13 -37.26
N GLU A 3 28.61 33.07 -37.82
CA GLU A 3 28.51 31.71 -37.26
C GLU A 3 29.20 31.71 -35.88
N VAL A 4 28.40 31.61 -34.83
CA VAL A 4 28.93 31.43 -33.47
C VAL A 4 29.20 29.93 -33.34
N ALA A 5 30.45 29.54 -33.15
CA ALA A 5 30.80 28.14 -32.84
C ALA A 5 30.21 27.78 -31.47
N VAL A 6 29.38 26.74 -31.44
CA VAL A 6 28.74 26.25 -30.23
C VAL A 6 29.37 24.90 -29.91
N TYR A 7 29.87 24.76 -28.69
CA TYR A 7 30.52 23.53 -28.21
C TYR A 7 29.58 22.80 -27.27
N CYS A 8 29.32 21.53 -27.54
CA CYS A 8 28.59 20.64 -26.64
C CYS A 8 29.53 19.65 -25.96
N ASP A 9 29.23 19.19 -24.76
CA ASP A 9 30.14 18.29 -24.04
C ASP A 9 30.25 16.93 -24.74
N TYR A 10 29.10 16.29 -25.08
CA TYR A 10 29.14 15.00 -25.80
C TYR A 10 28.02 14.87 -26.80
N VAL A 11 28.29 14.23 -27.94
CA VAL A 11 27.30 13.77 -28.92
C VAL A 11 27.47 12.27 -29.13
N LEU A 12 26.40 11.51 -28.96
CA LEU A 12 26.39 10.06 -29.16
C LEU A 12 25.85 9.76 -30.56
N PHE A 13 26.62 9.03 -31.35
CA PHE A 13 26.29 8.73 -32.73
C PHE A 13 25.87 7.26 -32.93
N GLY A 14 24.95 7.04 -33.84
CA GLY A 14 24.56 5.71 -34.35
C GLY A 14 25.61 5.08 -35.22
N LYS A 15 25.39 3.84 -35.69
CA LYS A 15 26.24 3.16 -36.67
C LYS A 15 26.17 3.84 -38.03
N ASP A 16 25.10 4.53 -38.32
CA ASP A 16 24.83 5.31 -39.53
C ASP A 16 25.51 6.70 -39.55
N GLY A 17 26.28 7.04 -38.51
CA GLY A 17 26.93 8.34 -38.39
C GLY A 17 25.98 9.51 -38.05
N SER A 18 24.70 9.23 -37.80
CA SER A 18 23.72 10.23 -37.37
C SER A 18 23.62 10.35 -35.84
N PRO A 19 23.33 11.56 -35.30
CA PRO A 19 23.26 11.73 -33.85
C PRO A 19 22.05 11.01 -33.25
N LEU A 20 22.30 10.27 -32.16
CA LEU A 20 21.29 9.60 -31.36
C LEU A 20 20.91 10.45 -30.14
N ALA A 21 21.92 10.99 -29.44
CA ALA A 21 21.70 11.80 -28.27
C ALA A 21 22.78 12.88 -28.12
N VAL A 22 22.44 13.95 -27.43
CA VAL A 22 23.35 15.01 -26.96
C VAL A 22 23.30 15.08 -25.44
N VAL A 23 24.46 15.22 -24.82
CA VAL A 23 24.62 15.26 -23.37
C VAL A 23 25.31 16.56 -22.97
N GLU A 24 24.71 17.25 -22.03
CA GLU A 24 25.28 18.38 -21.33
C GLU A 24 25.66 17.99 -19.91
N ALA A 25 26.94 18.09 -19.56
CA ALA A 25 27.44 17.73 -18.25
C ALA A 25 27.74 18.98 -17.41
N LYS A 26 27.26 18.99 -16.18
CA LYS A 26 27.51 20.05 -15.20
C LYS A 26 28.41 19.53 -14.08
N ARG A 27 29.09 20.43 -13.35
CA ARG A 27 29.80 20.05 -12.13
C ARG A 27 28.86 19.47 -11.11
N THR A 28 29.33 18.53 -10.31
CA THR A 28 28.54 17.85 -9.26
C THR A 28 27.82 18.78 -8.28
N SER A 29 28.36 19.97 -8.05
CA SER A 29 27.75 21.00 -7.17
C SER A 29 26.63 21.81 -7.83
N LYS A 30 26.32 21.58 -9.12
CA LYS A 30 25.30 22.33 -9.85
C LYS A 30 24.11 21.48 -10.22
N ASP A 31 22.91 22.07 -10.18
CA ASP A 31 21.71 21.46 -10.71
C ASP A 31 21.87 21.20 -12.22
N PRO A 32 21.68 19.94 -12.68
CA PRO A 32 21.75 19.60 -14.11
C PRO A 32 20.76 20.38 -14.97
N ASN A 33 19.62 20.79 -14.41
CA ASN A 33 18.57 21.53 -15.12
C ASN A 33 19.03 22.92 -15.64
N VAL A 34 20.07 23.48 -15.08
CA VAL A 34 20.69 24.72 -15.59
C VAL A 34 21.14 24.55 -17.05
N GLY A 35 21.54 23.34 -17.47
CA GLY A 35 21.93 23.02 -18.83
C GLY A 35 20.80 22.82 -19.85
N ARG A 36 19.54 22.78 -19.40
CA ARG A 36 18.39 22.42 -20.24
C ARG A 36 18.24 23.25 -21.52
N LYS A 37 18.30 24.58 -21.42
CA LYS A 37 18.22 25.45 -22.59
C LYS A 37 19.40 25.27 -23.55
N GLN A 38 20.57 25.01 -23.00
CA GLN A 38 21.80 24.85 -23.75
C GLN A 38 21.77 23.57 -24.59
N VAL A 39 21.38 22.43 -23.99
CA VAL A 39 21.30 21.17 -24.73
C VAL A 39 20.19 21.18 -25.80
N MET A 40 19.10 21.92 -25.60
CA MET A 40 18.07 22.12 -26.62
C MET A 40 18.63 22.85 -27.84
N LEU A 41 19.41 23.93 -27.64
CA LEU A 41 20.09 24.65 -28.74
C LEU A 41 21.06 23.74 -29.49
N TYR A 42 21.78 22.86 -28.81
CA TYR A 42 22.64 21.84 -29.45
C TYR A 42 21.83 20.86 -30.28
N ALA A 43 20.70 20.38 -29.77
CA ALA A 43 19.79 19.50 -30.51
C ALA A 43 19.27 20.18 -31.78
N ASP A 44 18.91 21.48 -31.71
CA ASP A 44 18.49 22.27 -32.89
C ASP A 44 19.60 22.38 -33.94
N CYS A 45 20.85 22.59 -33.52
CA CYS A 45 21.99 22.68 -34.41
C CYS A 45 22.29 21.32 -35.06
N LEU A 46 22.22 20.23 -34.31
CA LEU A 46 22.41 18.87 -34.82
C LEU A 46 21.30 18.44 -35.76
N GLU A 47 20.04 18.77 -35.47
CA GLU A 47 18.88 18.52 -36.35
C GLU A 47 19.05 19.23 -37.69
N ARG A 48 19.47 20.50 -37.67
CA ARG A 48 19.74 21.25 -38.92
C ARG A 48 20.88 20.64 -39.71
N LYS A 49 21.93 20.13 -39.06
CA LYS A 49 23.12 19.58 -39.75
C LYS A 49 22.90 18.16 -40.28
N PHE A 50 22.21 17.32 -39.54
CA PHE A 50 22.07 15.89 -39.81
C PHE A 50 20.67 15.48 -40.26
N GLY A 51 19.67 16.38 -40.20
CA GLY A 51 18.29 16.08 -40.54
C GLY A 51 17.56 15.21 -39.52
N ARG A 52 18.19 14.94 -38.36
CA ARG A 52 17.65 14.11 -37.30
C ARG A 52 17.87 14.77 -35.95
N ARG A 53 16.78 15.02 -35.22
CA ARG A 53 16.83 15.56 -33.87
C ARG A 53 17.31 14.52 -32.86
N PRO A 54 18.42 14.73 -32.16
CA PRO A 54 18.88 13.82 -31.13
C PRO A 54 18.00 13.87 -29.89
N MET A 55 18.02 12.81 -29.07
CA MET A 55 17.55 12.81 -27.71
C MET A 55 18.46 13.63 -26.82
N MET A 56 17.97 14.07 -25.66
CA MET A 56 18.69 15.03 -24.83
C MET A 56 18.90 14.50 -23.44
N PHE A 57 20.13 14.71 -22.90
CA PHE A 57 20.48 14.43 -21.52
C PHE A 57 21.13 15.66 -20.88
N THR A 58 20.78 15.87 -19.60
CA THR A 58 21.59 16.73 -18.71
C THR A 58 22.02 15.92 -17.50
N THR A 59 23.27 16.09 -17.06
CA THR A 59 23.77 15.36 -15.90
C THR A 59 24.78 16.19 -15.11
N ASN A 60 24.89 15.93 -13.79
CA ASN A 60 25.96 16.43 -12.94
C ASN A 60 26.83 15.29 -12.36
N GLY A 61 26.64 14.05 -12.89
CA GLY A 61 27.30 12.86 -12.41
C GLY A 61 26.53 12.08 -11.34
N PHE A 62 25.73 12.76 -10.51
CA PHE A 62 24.82 12.12 -9.54
C PHE A 62 23.42 12.00 -10.10
N GLU A 63 22.89 13.08 -10.64
CA GLU A 63 21.56 13.14 -11.23
C GLU A 63 21.67 13.21 -12.74
N THR A 64 20.80 12.49 -13.44
CA THR A 64 20.71 12.49 -14.89
C THR A 64 19.25 12.67 -15.29
N TYR A 65 18.98 13.62 -16.17
CA TYR A 65 17.67 13.85 -16.76
C TYR A 65 17.73 13.55 -18.26
N PHE A 66 16.65 12.95 -18.74
CA PHE A 66 16.45 12.60 -20.14
C PHE A 66 15.14 13.14 -20.66
N TRP A 67 15.12 13.55 -21.91
CA TRP A 67 13.89 13.80 -22.65
C TRP A 67 14.07 13.68 -24.16
N ASP A 68 12.96 13.44 -24.80
CA ASP A 68 12.80 13.48 -26.23
C ASP A 68 11.61 14.40 -26.51
N ASP A 69 11.88 15.65 -26.90
CA ASP A 69 10.85 16.66 -27.09
C ASP A 69 9.87 16.38 -28.24
N LYS A 70 10.09 15.29 -29.00
CA LYS A 70 9.14 14.78 -30.00
C LYS A 70 8.11 13.82 -29.38
N THR A 71 8.47 13.13 -28.26
CA THR A 71 7.65 12.03 -27.72
C THR A 71 7.41 12.08 -26.23
N SER A 72 8.26 12.76 -25.43
CA SER A 72 8.14 12.70 -23.99
C SER A 72 8.79 13.89 -23.28
N PRO A 73 8.22 14.36 -22.16
CA PRO A 73 8.80 15.42 -21.33
C PRO A 73 10.08 14.97 -20.63
N GLN A 74 10.80 15.95 -20.08
CA GLN A 74 11.99 15.71 -19.27
C GLN A 74 11.63 14.92 -17.99
N ARG A 75 12.49 13.93 -17.66
CA ARG A 75 12.34 13.08 -16.48
C ARG A 75 13.70 12.64 -15.93
N PRO A 76 13.78 12.33 -14.64
CA PRO A 76 14.97 11.73 -14.07
C PRO A 76 15.16 10.28 -14.56
N VAL A 77 16.41 9.88 -14.81
CA VAL A 77 16.79 8.53 -15.22
C VAL A 77 18.04 8.09 -14.46
N SER A 78 18.24 6.78 -14.31
CA SER A 78 19.37 6.22 -13.54
C SER A 78 20.75 6.39 -14.19
N GLY A 79 20.79 6.86 -15.43
CA GLY A 79 22.03 7.11 -16.16
C GLY A 79 21.81 7.27 -17.66
N ILE A 80 22.90 7.47 -18.41
CA ILE A 80 22.87 7.60 -19.87
C ILE A 80 22.60 6.22 -20.48
N PHE A 81 21.71 6.16 -21.47
CA PHE A 81 21.28 4.93 -22.12
C PHE A 81 22.34 4.35 -23.05
N SER A 82 22.30 3.06 -23.26
CA SER A 82 23.20 2.38 -24.19
C SER A 82 22.93 2.81 -25.65
N LYS A 83 23.93 2.63 -26.50
CA LYS A 83 23.80 2.92 -27.94
C LYS A 83 22.65 2.16 -28.58
N ASP A 84 22.49 0.88 -28.23
CA ASP A 84 21.44 0.03 -28.80
C ASP A 84 20.04 0.45 -28.30
N ASP A 85 19.92 0.88 -27.04
CA ASP A 85 18.68 1.43 -26.50
C ASP A 85 18.30 2.74 -27.19
N LEU A 86 19.24 3.66 -27.33
CA LEU A 86 19.02 4.94 -28.03
C LEU A 86 18.63 4.70 -29.51
N GLN A 87 19.26 3.74 -30.17
CA GLN A 87 18.91 3.38 -31.54
C GLN A 87 17.50 2.78 -31.62
N LYS A 88 17.15 1.89 -30.68
CA LYS A 88 15.80 1.31 -30.54
C LYS A 88 14.75 2.39 -30.36
N MET A 89 14.99 3.33 -29.44
CA MET A 89 14.07 4.45 -29.18
C MET A 89 13.94 5.37 -30.41
N MET A 90 15.04 5.66 -31.10
CA MET A 90 15.04 6.48 -32.31
C MET A 90 14.24 5.83 -33.46
N ASN A 91 14.35 4.54 -33.66
CA ASN A 91 13.62 3.80 -34.68
C ASN A 91 12.11 3.82 -34.36
N ARG A 92 11.74 3.57 -33.10
CA ARG A 92 10.34 3.60 -32.66
C ARG A 92 9.68 4.96 -32.83
N ARG A 93 10.42 6.05 -32.58
CA ARG A 93 9.90 7.43 -32.73
C ARG A 93 9.23 7.66 -34.08
N SER A 94 9.78 7.08 -35.16
CA SER A 94 9.26 7.21 -36.53
C SER A 94 8.16 6.20 -36.89
N GLU A 95 8.02 5.15 -36.09
CA GLU A 95 7.13 4.01 -36.36
C GLU A 95 5.87 4.00 -35.47
N HIS A 96 5.75 4.89 -34.50
CA HIS A 96 4.59 4.96 -33.61
C HIS A 96 3.29 5.08 -34.42
N LYS A 97 2.33 4.23 -34.08
CA LYS A 97 0.97 4.24 -34.65
C LYS A 97 -0.02 4.77 -33.63
N ASP A 98 -1.11 5.32 -34.11
CA ASP A 98 -2.22 5.69 -33.23
C ASP A 98 -2.77 4.44 -32.54
N LEU A 99 -2.61 4.35 -31.21
CA LEU A 99 -3.03 3.21 -30.39
C LEU A 99 -4.55 3.01 -30.41
N MET A 100 -5.31 4.09 -30.57
CA MET A 100 -6.77 4.02 -30.62
C MET A 100 -7.28 3.37 -31.92
N GLN A 101 -6.47 3.38 -32.99
CA GLN A 101 -6.79 2.74 -34.29
C GLN A 101 -6.35 1.27 -34.34
N ILE A 102 -5.55 0.79 -33.41
CA ILE A 102 -5.10 -0.60 -33.38
C ILE A 102 -6.25 -1.48 -32.87
N PRO A 103 -6.74 -2.45 -33.64
CA PRO A 103 -7.79 -3.34 -33.15
C PRO A 103 -7.26 -4.21 -32.01
N ILE A 104 -8.08 -4.41 -30.98
CA ILE A 104 -7.81 -5.39 -29.94
C ILE A 104 -8.17 -6.77 -30.49
N ASP A 105 -7.31 -7.77 -30.31
CA ASP A 105 -7.52 -9.12 -30.80
C ASP A 105 -8.51 -9.87 -29.89
N ASP A 106 -9.68 -10.18 -30.42
CA ASP A 106 -10.76 -10.91 -29.74
C ASP A 106 -10.35 -12.33 -29.32
N LYS A 107 -9.33 -12.92 -29.96
CA LYS A 107 -8.79 -14.21 -29.52
C LYS A 107 -8.04 -14.10 -28.20
N ILE A 108 -7.42 -12.95 -27.92
CA ILE A 108 -6.77 -12.69 -26.64
C ILE A 108 -7.82 -12.24 -25.62
N THR A 109 -8.66 -11.25 -25.96
CA THR A 109 -9.74 -10.81 -25.08
C THR A 109 -10.97 -10.32 -25.87
N ASP A 110 -12.11 -10.91 -25.55
CA ASP A 110 -13.43 -10.61 -26.11
C ASP A 110 -14.31 -9.75 -25.17
N ARG A 111 -13.97 -9.68 -23.88
CA ARG A 111 -14.76 -9.02 -22.83
C ARG A 111 -14.65 -7.49 -22.93
N TYR A 112 -15.78 -6.80 -22.90
CA TYR A 112 -15.85 -5.36 -23.08
C TYR A 112 -15.02 -4.60 -22.04
N TYR A 113 -15.14 -4.92 -20.75
CA TYR A 113 -14.43 -4.23 -19.67
C TYR A 113 -12.90 -4.38 -19.75
N GLN A 114 -12.40 -5.52 -20.29
CA GLN A 114 -10.97 -5.70 -20.56
C GLN A 114 -10.52 -4.79 -21.72
N LYS A 115 -11.35 -4.67 -22.76
CA LYS A 115 -11.09 -3.76 -23.88
C LYS A 115 -11.09 -2.30 -23.44
N GLU A 116 -12.02 -1.91 -22.56
CA GLU A 116 -12.07 -0.56 -21.99
C GLU A 116 -10.82 -0.26 -21.15
N ALA A 117 -10.38 -1.20 -20.28
CA ALA A 117 -9.15 -1.07 -19.53
C ALA A 117 -7.93 -0.84 -20.43
N ILE A 118 -7.83 -1.61 -21.52
CA ILE A 118 -6.75 -1.46 -22.52
C ILE A 118 -6.84 -0.09 -23.20
N ARG A 119 -8.03 0.36 -23.60
CA ARG A 119 -8.24 1.66 -24.25
C ARG A 119 -7.89 2.81 -23.31
N ALA A 120 -8.30 2.74 -22.05
CA ALA A 120 -7.96 3.75 -21.05
C ALA A 120 -6.44 3.93 -20.88
N VAL A 121 -5.70 2.82 -20.81
CA VAL A 121 -4.22 2.87 -20.75
C VAL A 121 -3.63 3.43 -22.05
N CYS A 122 -4.10 2.98 -23.21
CA CYS A 122 -3.63 3.46 -24.51
C CYS A 122 -3.82 4.96 -24.69
N GLU A 123 -4.99 5.48 -24.32
CA GLU A 123 -5.30 6.90 -24.37
C GLU A 123 -4.35 7.72 -23.47
N GLN A 124 -4.12 7.27 -22.24
CA GLN A 124 -3.22 7.96 -21.33
C GLN A 124 -1.76 7.93 -21.82
N ILE A 125 -1.30 6.81 -22.40
CA ILE A 125 0.05 6.71 -23.00
C ILE A 125 0.19 7.75 -24.14
N GLN A 126 -0.82 7.88 -25.00
CA GLN A 126 -0.78 8.89 -26.08
C GLN A 126 -0.78 10.33 -25.57
N ARG A 127 -1.38 10.58 -24.39
CA ARG A 127 -1.30 11.87 -23.68
C ARG A 127 0.04 12.10 -22.98
N GLY A 128 0.96 11.13 -22.99
CA GLY A 128 2.30 11.24 -22.41
C GLY A 128 2.42 10.73 -20.97
N TYR A 129 1.35 10.16 -20.38
CA TYR A 129 1.42 9.53 -19.06
C TYR A 129 2.17 8.21 -19.16
N ARG A 130 2.95 7.88 -18.13
CA ARG A 130 3.82 6.70 -18.12
C ARG A 130 3.50 5.72 -17.00
N LYS A 131 2.64 6.08 -16.07
CA LYS A 131 2.24 5.26 -14.93
C LYS A 131 0.74 5.04 -14.95
N HIS A 132 0.32 3.79 -14.86
CA HIS A 132 -1.07 3.37 -15.00
C HIS A 132 -1.41 2.33 -13.94
N LEU A 133 -2.61 2.42 -13.35
CA LEU A 133 -3.11 1.48 -12.36
C LEU A 133 -4.45 0.92 -12.84
N LEU A 134 -4.52 -0.41 -12.97
CA LEU A 134 -5.74 -1.14 -13.28
C LEU A 134 -6.23 -1.85 -12.00
N VAL A 135 -7.37 -1.43 -11.51
CA VAL A 135 -8.08 -2.05 -10.39
C VAL A 135 -9.15 -2.96 -10.97
N MET A 136 -8.95 -4.27 -10.87
CA MET A 136 -9.87 -5.24 -11.45
C MET A 136 -10.11 -6.39 -10.46
N ALA A 137 -11.35 -6.72 -10.17
CA ALA A 137 -11.72 -7.78 -9.24
C ALA A 137 -10.97 -9.09 -9.53
N THR A 138 -10.75 -9.89 -8.49
CA THR A 138 -10.11 -11.20 -8.65
C THR A 138 -10.97 -12.08 -9.55
N GLY A 139 -10.41 -12.58 -10.64
CA GLY A 139 -11.13 -13.46 -11.57
C GLY A 139 -11.61 -12.84 -12.87
N THR A 140 -11.49 -11.54 -12.99
CA THR A 140 -11.89 -10.81 -14.18
C THR A 140 -10.85 -10.86 -15.32
N GLY A 141 -9.70 -11.52 -15.08
CA GLY A 141 -8.68 -11.79 -16.12
C GLY A 141 -7.62 -10.70 -16.25
N LYS A 142 -7.09 -10.19 -15.12
CA LYS A 142 -5.99 -9.20 -15.10
C LYS A 142 -4.81 -9.58 -15.99
N THR A 143 -4.32 -10.82 -15.89
CA THR A 143 -3.19 -11.32 -16.70
C THR A 143 -3.53 -11.33 -18.18
N ARG A 144 -4.76 -11.68 -18.55
CA ARG A 144 -5.27 -11.67 -19.91
C ARG A 144 -5.33 -10.23 -20.47
N THR A 145 -5.81 -9.29 -19.66
CA THR A 145 -5.82 -7.86 -20.01
C THR A 145 -4.41 -7.34 -20.25
N ALA A 146 -3.45 -7.69 -19.37
CA ALA A 146 -2.05 -7.31 -19.52
C ALA A 146 -1.39 -7.91 -20.78
N SER A 147 -1.71 -9.17 -21.12
CA SER A 147 -1.23 -9.81 -22.37
C SER A 147 -1.77 -9.08 -23.60
N SER A 148 -3.06 -8.77 -23.62
CA SER A 148 -3.69 -8.05 -24.74
C SER A 148 -3.18 -6.61 -24.85
N LEU A 149 -2.97 -5.91 -23.74
CA LEU A 149 -2.32 -4.58 -23.72
C LEU A 149 -0.90 -4.66 -24.31
N THR A 150 -0.13 -5.68 -23.93
CA THR A 150 1.22 -5.93 -24.47
C THR A 150 1.20 -6.10 -25.99
N ASP A 151 0.23 -6.84 -26.51
CA ASP A 151 0.03 -7.02 -27.95
C ASP A 151 -0.27 -5.69 -28.67
N VAL A 152 -1.24 -4.91 -28.15
CA VAL A 152 -1.63 -3.60 -28.71
C VAL A 152 -0.43 -2.65 -28.74
N LEU A 153 0.30 -2.52 -27.62
CA LEU A 153 1.46 -1.64 -27.52
C LEU A 153 2.62 -2.09 -28.42
N SER A 154 2.81 -3.40 -28.59
CA SER A 154 3.84 -3.96 -29.47
C SER A 154 3.52 -3.70 -30.96
N ARG A 155 2.27 -3.92 -31.38
CA ARG A 155 1.82 -3.62 -32.76
C ARG A 155 1.80 -2.12 -33.05
N GLY A 156 1.57 -1.31 -31.99
CA GLY A 156 1.66 0.14 -32.03
C GLY A 156 3.08 0.67 -32.04
N LYS A 157 4.10 -0.20 -31.90
CA LYS A 157 5.52 0.16 -31.85
C LYS A 157 5.93 1.01 -30.63
N TYR A 158 5.13 1.02 -29.55
CA TYR A 158 5.48 1.65 -28.29
C TYR A 158 6.38 0.76 -27.44
N VAL A 159 6.22 -0.55 -27.54
CA VAL A 159 6.89 -1.53 -26.69
C VAL A 159 7.57 -2.62 -27.52
N THR A 160 8.80 -2.95 -27.14
CA THR A 160 9.56 -4.08 -27.68
C THR A 160 9.86 -5.09 -26.59
N ASN A 161 10.43 -4.65 -25.48
CA ASN A 161 10.84 -5.50 -24.36
C ASN A 161 9.95 -5.20 -23.14
N VAL A 162 9.45 -6.25 -22.51
CA VAL A 162 8.53 -6.20 -21.38
C VAL A 162 9.12 -6.91 -20.17
N LEU A 163 8.97 -6.32 -18.99
CA LEU A 163 9.23 -6.95 -17.71
C LEU A 163 7.91 -7.18 -16.99
N PHE A 164 7.65 -8.42 -16.59
CA PHE A 164 6.53 -8.79 -15.73
C PHE A 164 7.07 -9.14 -14.33
N LEU A 165 6.62 -8.41 -13.32
CA LEU A 165 7.02 -8.59 -11.93
C LEU A 165 5.87 -9.14 -11.10
N ALA A 166 6.16 -10.21 -10.33
CA ALA A 166 5.24 -10.77 -9.34
C ALA A 166 5.98 -11.08 -8.03
N ASP A 167 5.22 -11.24 -6.95
CA ASP A 167 5.77 -11.46 -5.60
C ASP A 167 6.38 -12.86 -5.41
N ARG A 168 5.82 -13.87 -6.09
CA ARG A 168 6.17 -15.29 -5.90
C ARG A 168 6.53 -16.00 -7.21
N THR A 169 7.44 -16.95 -7.11
CA THR A 169 7.88 -17.76 -8.27
C THR A 169 6.73 -18.56 -8.92
N ALA A 170 5.74 -18.99 -8.13
CA ALA A 170 4.55 -19.66 -8.66
C ALA A 170 3.72 -18.74 -9.56
N LEU A 171 3.53 -17.45 -9.16
CA LEU A 171 2.84 -16.45 -9.96
C LEU A 171 3.62 -16.10 -11.23
N VAL A 172 4.94 -15.99 -11.13
CA VAL A 172 5.83 -15.78 -12.29
C VAL A 172 5.66 -16.90 -13.30
N LYS A 173 5.64 -18.17 -12.85
CA LYS A 173 5.42 -19.33 -13.72
C LYS A 173 4.04 -19.28 -14.37
N GLN A 174 2.99 -19.06 -13.58
CA GLN A 174 1.61 -19.00 -14.07
C GLN A 174 1.45 -17.88 -15.11
N ALA A 175 1.90 -16.67 -14.80
CA ALA A 175 1.84 -15.54 -15.73
C ALA A 175 2.58 -15.84 -17.04
N LYS A 176 3.76 -16.47 -16.99
CA LYS A 176 4.50 -16.88 -18.18
C LYS A 176 3.71 -17.89 -19.01
N ASP A 177 3.11 -18.89 -18.38
CA ASP A 177 2.32 -19.92 -19.07
C ASP A 177 1.06 -19.30 -19.72
N ASP A 178 0.39 -18.37 -19.03
CA ASP A 178 -0.75 -17.60 -19.57
C ASP A 178 -0.33 -16.76 -20.79
N PHE A 179 0.77 -16.01 -20.69
CA PHE A 179 1.29 -15.21 -21.81
C PHE A 179 1.70 -16.09 -22.99
N LYS A 180 2.25 -17.28 -22.75
CA LYS A 180 2.60 -18.23 -23.80
C LYS A 180 1.36 -18.67 -24.59
N ASN A 181 0.23 -18.84 -23.91
CA ASN A 181 -1.02 -19.21 -24.55
C ASN A 181 -1.62 -18.05 -25.38
N TYR A 182 -1.51 -16.81 -24.88
CA TYR A 182 -2.08 -15.63 -25.53
C TYR A 182 -1.15 -15.02 -26.59
N LEU A 183 0.17 -15.10 -26.41
CA LEU A 183 1.18 -14.50 -27.29
C LEU A 183 2.25 -15.54 -27.70
N PRO A 184 1.85 -16.60 -28.43
CA PRO A 184 2.74 -17.73 -28.74
C PRO A 184 3.98 -17.34 -29.58
N ASP A 185 3.90 -16.25 -30.34
CA ASP A 185 4.98 -15.78 -31.23
C ASP A 185 6.03 -14.93 -30.51
N MET A 186 5.81 -14.59 -29.23
CA MET A 186 6.78 -13.81 -28.43
C MET A 186 7.72 -14.73 -27.67
N SER A 187 9.02 -14.40 -27.66
CA SER A 187 10.00 -15.09 -26.82
C SER A 187 9.82 -14.70 -25.35
N LEU A 188 9.74 -15.71 -24.47
CA LEU A 188 9.43 -15.58 -23.05
C LEU A 188 10.55 -16.21 -22.19
N CYS A 189 11.04 -15.48 -21.20
CA CYS A 189 12.00 -15.96 -20.21
C CYS A 189 11.44 -15.90 -18.80
N ASN A 190 11.63 -16.96 -18.00
CA ASN A 190 11.47 -16.92 -16.55
C ASN A 190 12.86 -16.75 -15.90
N LEU A 191 13.16 -15.54 -15.46
CA LEU A 191 14.47 -15.20 -14.89
C LEU A 191 14.76 -15.93 -13.57
N CYS A 192 13.74 -16.43 -12.85
CA CYS A 192 13.93 -17.22 -11.65
C CYS A 192 14.57 -18.58 -11.93
N THR A 193 14.38 -19.12 -13.14
CA THR A 193 14.91 -20.43 -13.57
C THR A 193 16.02 -20.33 -14.60
N ASN A 194 15.97 -19.33 -15.49
CA ASN A 194 16.98 -19.05 -16.52
C ASN A 194 17.52 -17.61 -16.36
N LYS A 195 18.63 -17.48 -15.64
CA LYS A 195 19.18 -16.17 -15.24
C LYS A 195 19.92 -15.42 -16.34
N ASP A 196 20.25 -16.06 -17.45
CA ASP A 196 21.15 -15.52 -18.47
C ASP A 196 20.48 -15.14 -19.80
N ASP A 197 19.17 -15.34 -19.94
CA ASP A 197 18.47 -15.03 -21.18
C ASP A 197 18.10 -13.54 -21.28
N ARG A 198 18.94 -12.79 -22.00
CA ARG A 198 18.74 -11.35 -22.27
C ARG A 198 17.88 -11.08 -23.50
N ASN A 199 17.73 -12.07 -24.36
CA ASN A 199 17.17 -11.86 -25.70
C ASN A 199 15.66 -12.05 -25.74
N ALA A 200 15.08 -12.54 -24.64
CA ALA A 200 13.63 -12.72 -24.56
C ALA A 200 12.92 -11.36 -24.58
N ARG A 201 11.88 -11.25 -25.39
CA ARG A 201 11.05 -10.04 -25.48
C ARG A 201 10.24 -9.78 -24.22
N ILE A 202 9.84 -10.84 -23.52
CA ILE A 202 9.11 -10.71 -22.25
C ILE A 202 9.86 -11.51 -21.19
N VAL A 203 10.32 -10.81 -20.16
CA VAL A 203 11.00 -11.37 -19.01
C VAL A 203 10.07 -11.37 -17.82
N PHE A 204 9.88 -12.55 -17.20
CA PHE A 204 9.11 -12.74 -15.98
C PHE A 204 10.06 -12.93 -14.81
N SER A 205 9.86 -12.19 -13.73
CA SER A 205 10.75 -12.24 -12.57
C SER A 205 10.02 -11.98 -11.26
N THR A 206 10.61 -12.44 -10.16
CA THR A 206 10.26 -11.90 -8.84
C THR A 206 11.09 -10.64 -8.55
N TYR A 207 10.63 -9.81 -7.62
CA TYR A 207 11.35 -8.60 -7.23
C TYR A 207 12.78 -8.87 -6.72
N PRO A 208 13.01 -9.87 -5.81
CA PRO A 208 14.37 -10.20 -5.36
C PRO A 208 15.28 -10.62 -6.52
N THR A 209 14.77 -11.46 -7.42
CA THR A 209 15.56 -11.95 -8.58
C THR A 209 15.94 -10.81 -9.51
N MET A 210 15.01 -9.89 -9.79
CA MET A 210 15.29 -8.73 -10.64
C MET A 210 16.26 -7.75 -9.98
N LEU A 211 16.11 -7.48 -8.67
CA LEU A 211 17.04 -6.62 -7.94
C LEU A 211 18.48 -7.18 -8.04
N ASN A 212 18.65 -8.48 -7.78
CA ASN A 212 19.96 -9.14 -7.94
C ASN A 212 20.48 -9.05 -9.38
N ALA A 213 19.61 -9.18 -10.39
CA ALA A 213 20.02 -9.12 -11.80
C ALA A 213 20.57 -7.74 -12.20
N ILE A 214 20.07 -6.66 -11.61
CA ILE A 214 20.59 -5.30 -11.87
C ILE A 214 21.78 -4.94 -10.98
N ASP A 215 21.95 -5.58 -9.82
CA ASP A 215 23.06 -5.33 -8.90
C ASP A 215 24.30 -6.19 -9.23
N ASP A 216 24.12 -7.51 -9.18
CA ASP A 216 25.24 -8.47 -9.09
C ASP A 216 25.54 -9.20 -10.42
N THR A 217 24.53 -9.36 -11.28
CA THR A 217 24.69 -10.17 -12.48
C THR A 217 25.42 -9.35 -13.56
N LYS A 218 26.73 -9.44 -13.51
CA LYS A 218 27.58 -8.93 -14.59
C LYS A 218 27.95 -10.07 -15.52
N ASN A 219 27.88 -9.82 -16.81
CA ASN A 219 28.48 -10.72 -17.79
C ASN A 219 29.99 -10.83 -17.61
N LYS A 220 30.60 -11.83 -18.26
CA LYS A 220 32.06 -12.00 -18.31
C LYS A 220 32.81 -10.73 -18.73
N ASP A 221 32.12 -9.83 -19.45
CA ASP A 221 32.66 -8.55 -19.93
C ASP A 221 32.41 -7.38 -18.95
N GLY A 222 31.91 -7.64 -17.76
CA GLY A 222 31.60 -6.62 -16.74
C GLY A 222 30.37 -5.75 -17.04
N ILE A 223 29.54 -6.13 -18.03
CA ILE A 223 28.32 -5.42 -18.44
C ILE A 223 27.14 -6.00 -17.64
N ARG A 224 26.25 -5.13 -17.13
CA ARG A 224 25.02 -5.55 -16.44
C ARG A 224 24.10 -6.33 -17.36
N LEU A 225 23.30 -7.24 -16.79
CA LEU A 225 22.40 -8.07 -17.59
C LEU A 225 21.39 -7.22 -18.38
N PHE A 226 20.84 -6.17 -17.74
CA PHE A 226 19.89 -5.26 -18.35
C PHE A 226 20.36 -3.80 -18.20
N THR A 227 20.22 -3.02 -19.24
CA THR A 227 20.51 -1.57 -19.26
C THR A 227 19.30 -0.79 -18.73
N PRO A 228 19.46 0.49 -18.30
CA PRO A 228 18.35 1.31 -17.81
C PRO A 228 17.15 1.43 -18.76
N ALA A 229 17.36 1.45 -20.07
CA ALA A 229 16.32 1.56 -21.08
C ALA A 229 16.03 0.21 -21.80
N HIS A 230 16.42 -0.92 -21.20
CA HIS A 230 16.22 -2.23 -21.80
C HIS A 230 14.74 -2.56 -21.94
N PHE A 231 13.96 -2.40 -20.87
CA PHE A 231 12.52 -2.62 -20.87
C PHE A 231 11.77 -1.33 -21.23
N ASP A 232 10.74 -1.47 -22.03
CA ASP A 232 9.87 -0.38 -22.45
C ASP A 232 8.57 -0.35 -21.65
N LEU A 233 8.16 -1.52 -21.12
CA LEU A 233 6.98 -1.72 -20.29
C LEU A 233 7.34 -2.59 -19.08
N ILE A 234 6.91 -2.18 -17.91
CA ILE A 234 6.94 -2.97 -16.67
C ILE A 234 5.50 -3.20 -16.23
N ILE A 235 5.10 -4.46 -16.15
CA ILE A 235 3.82 -4.89 -15.61
C ILE A 235 4.06 -5.36 -14.18
N ILE A 236 3.30 -4.80 -13.23
CA ILE A 236 3.44 -5.02 -11.79
C ILE A 236 2.19 -5.72 -11.30
N ASP A 237 2.29 -7.02 -11.03
CA ASP A 237 1.17 -7.79 -10.49
C ASP A 237 1.06 -7.62 -8.98
N GLU A 238 -0.16 -7.57 -8.46
CA GLU A 238 -0.49 -7.34 -7.06
C GLU A 238 0.17 -6.07 -6.49
N SER A 239 -0.01 -4.95 -7.21
CA SER A 239 0.64 -3.66 -6.95
C SER A 239 0.25 -2.96 -5.64
N HIS A 240 -0.62 -3.57 -4.82
CA HIS A 240 -1.08 -3.04 -3.54
C HIS A 240 -0.17 -3.35 -2.33
N ARG A 241 0.90 -4.13 -2.51
CA ARG A 241 1.80 -4.53 -1.41
C ARG A 241 2.90 -3.48 -1.18
N SER A 242 3.42 -3.43 0.06
CA SER A 242 4.56 -2.60 0.48
C SER A 242 5.89 -2.86 -0.25
N ILE A 243 5.80 -3.43 -1.45
CA ILE A 243 6.88 -3.83 -2.35
C ILE A 243 7.68 -2.61 -2.82
N PHE A 244 7.00 -1.48 -3.00
CA PHE A 244 7.60 -0.30 -3.61
C PHE A 244 8.77 0.29 -2.82
N LYS A 245 8.81 0.13 -1.48
CA LYS A 245 9.95 0.64 -0.70
C LYS A 245 11.18 -0.25 -0.81
N LYS A 246 11.02 -1.55 -0.53
CA LYS A 246 12.13 -2.49 -0.54
C LYS A 246 12.75 -2.66 -1.93
N TYR A 247 11.93 -2.61 -2.99
CA TYR A 247 12.35 -2.84 -4.37
C TYR A 247 12.27 -1.59 -5.23
N ARG A 248 12.17 -0.41 -4.62
CA ARG A 248 12.08 0.89 -5.29
C ARG A 248 13.22 1.09 -6.30
N ALA A 249 14.41 0.60 -5.99
CA ALA A 249 15.57 0.68 -6.86
C ALA A 249 15.33 0.07 -8.26
N ILE A 250 14.47 -0.96 -8.39
CA ILE A 250 14.11 -1.53 -9.70
C ILE A 250 13.40 -0.48 -10.56
N PHE A 251 12.43 0.22 -9.96
CA PHE A 251 11.59 1.21 -10.66
C PHE A 251 12.33 2.53 -10.91
N GLU A 252 13.30 2.89 -10.06
CA GLU A 252 14.19 4.02 -10.28
C GLU A 252 15.31 3.71 -11.29
N TYR A 253 15.66 2.43 -11.45
CA TYR A 253 16.68 1.99 -12.40
C TYR A 253 16.18 1.98 -13.84
N PHE A 254 15.01 1.39 -14.11
CA PHE A 254 14.48 1.25 -15.45
C PHE A 254 13.63 2.45 -15.89
N ASP A 255 13.89 2.95 -17.08
CA ASP A 255 13.06 3.96 -17.74
C ASP A 255 11.99 3.30 -18.62
N ALA A 256 10.89 2.87 -18.02
CA ALA A 256 9.80 2.16 -18.69
C ALA A 256 8.43 2.78 -18.42
N ILE A 257 7.44 2.47 -19.26
CA ILE A 257 6.02 2.64 -18.95
C ILE A 257 5.68 1.61 -17.86
N MET A 258 4.93 2.00 -16.83
CA MET A 258 4.57 1.14 -15.71
C MET A 258 3.06 0.92 -15.70
N VAL A 259 2.64 -0.34 -15.59
CA VAL A 259 1.23 -0.75 -15.46
C VAL A 259 1.08 -1.63 -14.24
N GLY A 260 0.43 -1.10 -13.20
CA GLY A 260 0.07 -1.85 -12.00
C GLY A 260 -1.24 -2.57 -12.17
N LEU A 261 -1.30 -3.81 -11.69
CA LEU A 261 -2.51 -4.63 -11.62
C LEU A 261 -2.82 -4.90 -10.15
N THR A 262 -4.04 -4.66 -9.72
CA THR A 262 -4.49 -5.00 -8.36
C THR A 262 -5.93 -5.48 -8.37
N SER A 263 -6.26 -6.37 -7.42
CA SER A 263 -7.62 -6.82 -7.16
C SER A 263 -8.25 -6.16 -5.93
N THR A 264 -7.48 -5.35 -5.22
CA THR A 264 -7.99 -4.58 -4.09
C THR A 264 -8.94 -3.51 -4.62
N PRO A 265 -10.16 -3.36 -4.07
CA PRO A 265 -11.08 -2.31 -4.47
C PRO A 265 -10.40 -0.93 -4.46
N LYS A 266 -10.79 -0.04 -5.38
CA LYS A 266 -10.12 1.26 -5.60
C LYS A 266 -10.05 2.12 -4.33
N THR A 267 -11.04 2.04 -3.47
CA THR A 267 -11.14 2.72 -2.18
C THR A 267 -10.20 2.13 -1.12
N ASP A 268 -9.88 0.84 -1.27
CA ASP A 268 -9.05 0.07 -0.33
C ASP A 268 -7.59 -0.01 -0.76
N VAL A 269 -7.26 0.52 -1.93
CA VAL A 269 -5.87 0.61 -2.41
C VAL A 269 -5.11 1.62 -1.55
N ASP A 270 -3.99 1.19 -0.99
CA ASP A 270 -3.11 2.01 -0.16
C ASP A 270 -2.74 3.32 -0.87
N ARG A 271 -2.82 4.44 -0.15
CA ARG A 271 -2.44 5.77 -0.63
C ARG A 271 -1.03 5.79 -1.24
N ASN A 272 -0.09 5.08 -0.64
CA ASN A 272 1.27 4.98 -1.18
C ASN A 272 1.33 4.34 -2.58
N THR A 273 0.38 3.46 -2.91
CA THR A 273 0.27 2.89 -4.26
C THR A 273 -0.17 3.96 -5.25
N TYR A 274 -1.17 4.77 -4.92
CA TYR A 274 -1.59 5.90 -5.77
C TYR A 274 -0.47 6.93 -5.93
N ASP A 275 0.24 7.28 -4.84
CA ASP A 275 1.38 8.20 -4.87
C ASP A 275 2.52 7.66 -5.77
N PHE A 276 2.79 6.34 -5.72
CA PHE A 276 3.77 5.70 -6.61
C PHE A 276 3.39 5.81 -8.10
N PHE A 277 2.10 5.62 -8.40
CA PHE A 277 1.59 5.75 -9.77
C PHE A 277 1.30 7.21 -10.16
N GLU A 278 1.57 8.19 -9.29
CA GLU A 278 1.34 9.62 -9.51
C GLU A 278 -0.15 9.93 -9.81
N MET A 279 -1.04 9.25 -9.08
CA MET A 279 -2.49 9.34 -9.25
C MET A 279 -3.17 9.92 -8.01
N GLU A 280 -4.32 10.53 -8.20
CA GLU A 280 -5.21 10.93 -7.12
C GLU A 280 -5.76 9.69 -6.41
N HIS A 281 -5.85 9.73 -5.07
CA HIS A 281 -6.38 8.63 -4.27
C HIS A 281 -7.82 8.28 -4.68
N GLY A 282 -8.08 6.99 -4.91
CA GLY A 282 -9.38 6.51 -5.36
C GLY A 282 -9.66 6.67 -6.87
N VAL A 283 -8.72 7.24 -7.64
CA VAL A 283 -8.89 7.48 -9.08
C VAL A 283 -7.82 6.72 -9.89
N PRO A 284 -7.97 5.39 -10.07
CA PRO A 284 -7.07 4.62 -10.93
C PRO A 284 -7.27 4.95 -12.42
N THR A 285 -6.39 4.46 -13.28
CA THR A 285 -6.58 4.55 -14.74
C THR A 285 -7.87 3.88 -15.19
N TYR A 286 -8.20 2.72 -14.60
CA TYR A 286 -9.45 2.00 -14.85
C TYR A 286 -9.81 1.17 -13.62
N ALA A 287 -11.10 1.08 -13.31
CA ALA A 287 -11.63 0.24 -12.25
C ALA A 287 -12.76 -0.66 -12.79
N TYR A 288 -12.72 -1.94 -12.40
CA TYR A 288 -13.78 -2.91 -12.63
C TYR A 288 -13.97 -3.70 -11.35
N ASP A 289 -15.00 -3.35 -10.58
CA ASP A 289 -15.24 -3.85 -9.25
C ASP A 289 -15.92 -5.23 -9.21
N TYR A 290 -15.97 -5.80 -8.00
CA TYR A 290 -16.57 -7.11 -7.77
C TYR A 290 -18.10 -7.09 -8.00
N GLU A 291 -18.76 -6.02 -7.60
CA GLU A 291 -20.23 -5.89 -7.68
C GLU A 291 -20.71 -5.85 -9.12
N THR A 292 -20.06 -5.00 -9.94
CA THR A 292 -20.36 -4.98 -11.39
C THR A 292 -20.13 -6.35 -12.00
N ALA A 293 -19.02 -7.01 -11.65
CA ALA A 293 -18.68 -8.33 -12.21
C ALA A 293 -19.66 -9.44 -11.80
N VAL A 294 -20.24 -9.35 -10.60
CA VAL A 294 -21.19 -10.36 -10.08
C VAL A 294 -22.63 -10.05 -10.47
N TYR A 295 -23.09 -8.85 -10.18
CA TYR A 295 -24.54 -8.53 -10.23
C TYR A 295 -24.99 -7.90 -11.55
N GLN A 296 -24.09 -7.22 -12.28
CA GLN A 296 -24.44 -6.63 -13.58
C GLN A 296 -24.01 -7.53 -14.74
N ASP A 297 -22.76 -7.94 -14.78
CA ASP A 297 -22.18 -8.68 -15.91
C ASP A 297 -22.23 -10.20 -15.75
N HIS A 298 -22.47 -10.70 -14.55
CA HIS A 298 -22.53 -12.13 -14.22
C HIS A 298 -21.30 -12.92 -14.70
N VAL A 299 -20.13 -12.29 -14.65
CA VAL A 299 -18.84 -12.92 -15.01
C VAL A 299 -18.13 -13.57 -13.83
N LEU A 300 -18.61 -13.28 -12.62
CA LEU A 300 -18.22 -13.91 -11.35
C LEU A 300 -19.47 -14.43 -10.64
N VAL A 301 -19.29 -15.30 -9.63
CA VAL A 301 -20.37 -15.76 -8.76
C VAL A 301 -20.32 -15.07 -7.39
N PRO A 302 -21.48 -14.74 -6.80
CA PRO A 302 -21.56 -14.19 -5.44
C PRO A 302 -21.15 -15.19 -4.39
N TYR A 303 -20.72 -14.69 -3.23
CA TYR A 303 -20.57 -15.50 -2.02
C TYR A 303 -21.87 -15.49 -1.18
N TYR A 304 -21.99 -16.51 -0.32
CA TYR A 304 -22.92 -16.53 0.80
C TYR A 304 -22.14 -16.90 2.05
N ASN A 305 -22.21 -16.09 3.10
CA ASN A 305 -21.40 -16.28 4.30
C ASN A 305 -22.21 -16.82 5.48
N TYR A 306 -21.58 -17.72 6.23
CA TYR A 306 -21.96 -18.14 7.57
C TYR A 306 -20.94 -17.56 8.55
N GLU A 307 -21.36 -16.65 9.40
CA GLU A 307 -20.56 -16.08 10.48
C GLU A 307 -20.89 -16.84 11.76
N VAL A 308 -19.96 -17.61 12.28
CA VAL A 308 -20.16 -18.46 13.44
C VAL A 308 -19.17 -18.07 14.53
N LYS A 309 -19.68 -17.68 15.70
CA LYS A 309 -18.86 -17.39 16.87
C LYS A 309 -18.91 -18.56 17.83
N THR A 310 -17.77 -19.12 18.19
CA THR A 310 -17.65 -20.05 19.28
C THR A 310 -17.10 -19.35 20.52
N LYS A 311 -17.50 -19.78 21.71
CA LYS A 311 -17.11 -19.13 22.96
C LYS A 311 -15.60 -19.02 23.08
N PHE A 312 -14.84 -20.07 22.76
CA PHE A 312 -13.39 -20.06 22.91
C PHE A 312 -12.65 -19.22 21.88
N LEU A 313 -13.14 -19.11 20.63
CA LEU A 313 -12.51 -18.30 19.59
C LEU A 313 -12.81 -16.82 19.75
N ASP A 314 -13.94 -16.46 20.36
CA ASP A 314 -14.37 -15.10 20.55
C ASP A 314 -13.91 -14.54 21.91
N GLU A 315 -14.33 -15.16 23.01
CA GLU A 315 -14.11 -14.71 24.37
C GLU A 315 -12.80 -15.23 24.98
N GLY A 316 -12.32 -16.41 24.55
CA GLY A 316 -11.22 -17.15 25.20
C GLY A 316 -11.75 -18.19 26.18
N ILE A 317 -10.91 -18.69 27.09
CA ILE A 317 -11.26 -19.70 28.07
C ILE A 317 -11.09 -19.13 29.48
N THR A 318 -12.18 -18.99 30.22
CA THR A 318 -12.18 -18.62 31.63
C THR A 318 -12.43 -19.87 32.48
N TYR A 319 -11.56 -20.17 33.46
CA TYR A 319 -11.66 -21.38 34.29
C TYR A 319 -13.00 -21.50 34.99
N ASP A 320 -13.52 -20.40 35.56
CA ASP A 320 -14.77 -20.40 36.31
C ASP A 320 -16.01 -20.75 35.44
N ASP A 321 -15.93 -20.42 34.13
CA ASP A 321 -17.02 -20.65 33.17
C ASP A 321 -17.05 -22.06 32.59
N LEU A 322 -16.06 -22.90 32.93
CA LEU A 322 -15.99 -24.28 32.45
C LEU A 322 -16.93 -25.17 33.21
N PHE A 323 -17.46 -26.23 32.57
CA PHE A 323 -18.18 -27.31 33.20
C PHE A 323 -17.28 -28.09 34.16
N ASP A 324 -17.81 -28.72 35.21
CA ASP A 324 -17.06 -29.43 36.23
C ASP A 324 -16.10 -30.50 35.62
N LYS A 325 -16.56 -31.23 34.59
CA LYS A 325 -15.72 -32.20 33.88
C LYS A 325 -14.55 -31.58 33.11
N ASP A 326 -14.70 -30.37 32.65
CA ASP A 326 -13.70 -29.63 31.84
C ASP A 326 -12.71 -28.92 32.78
N LYS A 327 -13.11 -28.60 34.03
CA LYS A 327 -12.20 -28.05 35.04
C LYS A 327 -11.07 -29.01 35.39
N GLU A 328 -11.38 -30.32 35.59
CA GLU A 328 -10.36 -31.33 35.84
C GLU A 328 -9.36 -31.40 34.66
N ARG A 329 -9.87 -31.40 33.43
CA ARG A 329 -9.01 -31.41 32.23
C ARG A 329 -8.20 -30.12 32.06
N TYR A 330 -8.78 -28.99 32.37
CA TYR A 330 -8.09 -27.71 32.33
C TYR A 330 -6.93 -27.66 33.31
N GLU A 331 -7.11 -28.21 34.51
CA GLU A 331 -6.05 -28.37 35.50
C GLU A 331 -4.95 -29.29 34.99
N ASP A 332 -5.30 -30.42 34.36
CA ASP A 332 -4.32 -31.38 33.80
C ASP A 332 -3.52 -30.78 32.64
N ASP A 333 -4.17 -29.94 31.77
CA ASP A 333 -3.56 -29.39 30.57
C ASP A 333 -2.73 -28.11 30.83
N PHE A 334 -3.11 -27.30 31.84
CA PHE A 334 -2.60 -25.95 32.03
C PHE A 334 -1.90 -25.69 33.36
N VAL A 335 -1.85 -26.62 34.31
CA VAL A 335 -1.08 -26.43 35.53
C VAL A 335 0.40 -26.68 35.25
N GLU A 336 1.24 -25.62 35.39
CA GLU A 336 2.70 -25.70 35.35
C GLU A 336 3.27 -25.11 36.65
N ASP A 337 4.19 -25.86 37.29
CA ASP A 337 4.85 -25.46 38.54
C ASP A 337 3.87 -25.08 39.68
N GLY A 338 2.66 -25.63 39.70
CA GLY A 338 1.64 -25.38 40.69
C GLY A 338 0.87 -24.04 40.48
N GLN A 339 1.06 -23.39 39.34
CA GLN A 339 0.29 -22.21 38.92
C GLN A 339 -0.60 -22.57 37.74
N MET A 340 -1.83 -22.13 37.79
CA MET A 340 -2.84 -22.31 36.75
C MET A 340 -3.30 -20.93 36.25
N PRO A 341 -3.38 -20.69 34.93
CA PRO A 341 -3.93 -19.46 34.41
C PRO A 341 -5.47 -19.42 34.65
N GLU A 342 -5.99 -18.36 35.22
CA GLU A 342 -7.44 -18.19 35.40
C GLU A 342 -8.15 -17.88 34.08
N PHE A 343 -7.42 -17.31 33.11
CA PHE A 343 -7.94 -16.89 31.82
C PHE A 343 -6.94 -17.13 30.70
N ILE A 344 -7.40 -17.72 29.60
CA ILE A 344 -6.67 -17.88 28.33
C ILE A 344 -7.31 -16.99 27.28
N PRO A 345 -6.60 -15.98 26.75
CA PRO A 345 -7.18 -15.09 25.77
C PRO A 345 -7.45 -15.77 24.41
N SER A 346 -8.51 -15.37 23.73
CA SER A 346 -8.87 -15.86 22.39
C SER A 346 -7.74 -15.74 21.35
N ALA A 347 -6.80 -14.82 21.57
CA ALA A 347 -5.62 -14.64 20.73
C ALA A 347 -4.62 -15.82 20.79
N ALA A 348 -4.68 -16.66 21.83
CA ALA A 348 -3.86 -17.85 21.99
C ALA A 348 -4.47 -19.07 21.25
N MET A 349 -5.80 -19.04 21.04
CA MET A 349 -6.51 -20.10 20.33
C MET A 349 -6.05 -20.20 18.87
N ASN A 350 -5.93 -21.40 18.35
CA ASN A 350 -5.42 -21.70 17.00
C ASN A 350 -3.96 -21.29 16.74
N LYS A 351 -3.34 -20.58 17.69
CA LYS A 351 -1.93 -20.19 17.59
C LYS A 351 -1.01 -21.10 18.39
N PHE A 352 -1.34 -21.36 19.64
CA PHE A 352 -0.60 -22.23 20.57
C PHE A 352 -1.49 -23.25 21.26
N ILE A 353 -2.79 -22.98 21.38
CA ILE A 353 -3.77 -23.82 22.01
C ILE A 353 -4.75 -24.31 20.97
N PHE A 354 -4.90 -25.61 20.86
CA PHE A 354 -5.78 -26.26 19.92
C PHE A 354 -6.82 -27.09 20.68
N ASN A 355 -8.10 -26.74 20.50
CA ASN A 355 -9.18 -27.48 21.11
C ASN A 355 -9.82 -28.45 20.11
N GLU A 356 -9.84 -29.75 20.48
CA GLU A 356 -10.38 -30.80 19.61
C GLU A 356 -11.85 -30.54 19.26
N VAL A 357 -12.67 -30.17 20.27
CA VAL A 357 -14.10 -29.95 20.09
C VAL A 357 -14.39 -28.79 19.14
N THR A 358 -13.66 -27.68 19.27
CA THR A 358 -13.81 -26.54 18.36
C THR A 358 -13.50 -26.92 16.92
N VAL A 359 -12.39 -27.65 16.67
CA VAL A 359 -12.03 -28.06 15.31
C VAL A 359 -13.02 -29.07 14.75
N ASP A 360 -13.48 -30.01 15.56
CA ASP A 360 -14.47 -31.01 15.16
C ASP A 360 -15.80 -30.35 14.75
N MET A 361 -16.27 -29.34 15.51
CA MET A 361 -17.46 -28.56 15.14
C MET A 361 -17.29 -27.86 13.78
N VAL A 362 -16.14 -27.21 13.54
CA VAL A 362 -15.85 -26.54 12.25
C VAL A 362 -15.87 -27.53 11.09
N LEU A 363 -15.28 -28.73 11.29
CA LEU A 363 -15.21 -29.76 10.25
C LEU A 363 -16.58 -30.39 9.99
N GLN A 364 -17.36 -30.68 11.03
CA GLN A 364 -18.74 -31.22 10.91
C GLN A 364 -19.66 -30.20 10.20
N ASP A 365 -19.60 -28.93 10.62
CA ASP A 365 -20.38 -27.87 10.03
C ASP A 365 -20.08 -27.69 8.52
N LEU A 366 -18.78 -27.70 8.14
CA LEU A 366 -18.39 -27.71 6.74
C LEU A 366 -18.94 -28.89 5.96
N MET A 367 -18.87 -30.09 6.54
CA MET A 367 -19.32 -31.31 5.85
C MET A 367 -20.85 -31.42 5.74
N GLU A 368 -21.58 -30.79 6.64
CA GLU A 368 -23.06 -30.78 6.64
C GLU A 368 -23.64 -29.66 5.77
N ARG A 369 -23.10 -28.43 5.89
CA ARG A 369 -23.64 -27.25 5.22
C ARG A 369 -22.86 -26.80 3.98
N GLY A 370 -21.71 -27.42 3.68
CA GLY A 370 -20.91 -27.08 2.50
C GLY A 370 -21.62 -27.49 1.20
N ILE A 371 -21.26 -26.79 0.11
CA ILE A 371 -21.70 -27.19 -1.24
C ILE A 371 -21.08 -28.52 -1.60
N HIS A 372 -21.93 -29.46 -2.00
CA HIS A 372 -21.55 -30.78 -2.48
C HIS A 372 -21.62 -30.89 -4.00
N VAL A 373 -20.83 -31.78 -4.57
CA VAL A 373 -20.75 -32.12 -5.99
C VAL A 373 -20.96 -33.61 -6.20
N ALA A 374 -20.87 -34.09 -7.44
CA ALA A 374 -21.00 -35.50 -7.79
C ALA A 374 -22.36 -36.11 -7.30
N GLY A 375 -23.46 -35.39 -7.55
CA GLY A 375 -24.81 -35.86 -7.14
C GLY A 375 -25.12 -35.62 -5.66
N GLY A 376 -24.30 -34.89 -4.94
CA GLY A 376 -24.42 -34.66 -3.49
C GLY A 376 -23.52 -35.57 -2.65
N ASP A 377 -22.84 -36.56 -3.26
CA ASP A 377 -22.09 -37.58 -2.54
C ASP A 377 -20.72 -37.10 -2.01
N ARG A 378 -20.21 -35.98 -2.51
CA ARG A 378 -18.87 -35.47 -2.20
C ARG A 378 -18.88 -33.98 -1.94
N ILE A 379 -18.21 -33.55 -0.87
CA ILE A 379 -17.94 -32.12 -0.65
C ILE A 379 -17.18 -31.53 -1.85
N GLY A 380 -17.58 -30.34 -2.30
CA GLY A 380 -16.91 -29.63 -3.37
C GLY A 380 -15.50 -29.15 -2.97
N LYS A 381 -14.70 -28.71 -3.92
CA LYS A 381 -13.35 -28.20 -3.61
C LYS A 381 -13.42 -27.09 -2.58
N THR A 382 -12.70 -27.31 -1.46
CA THR A 382 -12.75 -26.51 -0.26
C THR A 382 -11.36 -26.01 0.12
N ILE A 383 -11.22 -24.75 0.49
CA ILE A 383 -9.98 -24.20 1.07
C ILE A 383 -10.25 -23.83 2.52
N ILE A 384 -9.48 -24.41 3.45
CA ILE A 384 -9.46 -24.02 4.86
C ILE A 384 -8.21 -23.18 5.12
N PHE A 385 -8.40 -21.93 5.55
CA PHE A 385 -7.31 -21.02 5.87
C PHE A 385 -6.92 -21.16 7.34
N ALA A 386 -5.80 -21.83 7.59
CA ALA A 386 -5.29 -22.09 8.93
C ALA A 386 -4.36 -20.98 9.45
N GLN A 387 -4.30 -20.82 10.77
CA GLN A 387 -3.51 -19.77 11.43
C GLN A 387 -2.00 -19.96 11.25
N ASN A 388 -1.51 -21.21 11.39
CA ASN A 388 -0.10 -21.58 11.25
C ASN A 388 0.03 -23.06 10.86
N LYS A 389 1.28 -23.51 10.67
CA LYS A 389 1.59 -24.89 10.23
C LYS A 389 1.06 -25.96 11.19
N LYS A 390 1.24 -25.76 12.51
CA LYS A 390 0.76 -26.70 13.55
C LYS A 390 -0.77 -26.78 13.56
N HIS A 391 -1.45 -25.64 13.38
CA HIS A 391 -2.90 -25.60 13.24
C HIS A 391 -3.37 -26.37 12.00
N ALA A 392 -2.68 -26.22 10.88
CA ALA A 392 -3.00 -26.97 9.66
C ALA A 392 -2.82 -28.47 9.83
N GLU A 393 -1.75 -28.90 10.51
CA GLU A 393 -1.52 -30.32 10.87
C GLU A 393 -2.63 -30.84 11.77
N PHE A 394 -2.99 -30.09 12.80
CA PHE A 394 -4.03 -30.47 13.74
C PHE A 394 -5.42 -30.61 13.08
N ILE A 395 -5.79 -29.70 12.18
CA ILE A 395 -7.03 -29.79 11.39
C ILE A 395 -7.06 -31.11 10.59
N LEU A 396 -5.94 -31.47 9.93
CA LEU A 396 -5.86 -32.70 9.15
C LEU A 396 -5.93 -33.97 10.02
N GLU A 397 -5.28 -33.96 11.18
CA GLU A 397 -5.36 -35.06 12.15
C GLU A 397 -6.81 -35.29 12.60
N ARG A 398 -7.51 -34.19 12.98
CA ARG A 398 -8.92 -34.23 13.37
C ARG A 398 -9.82 -34.73 12.23
N PHE A 399 -9.61 -34.19 11.00
CA PHE A 399 -10.38 -34.63 9.84
C PHE A 399 -10.25 -36.13 9.57
N ASN A 400 -9.02 -36.67 9.60
CA ASN A 400 -8.78 -38.11 9.38
C ASN A 400 -9.35 -38.97 10.51
N LYS A 401 -9.43 -38.42 11.74
CA LYS A 401 -10.05 -39.12 12.89
C LYS A 401 -11.58 -39.16 12.79
N LEU A 402 -12.21 -38.06 12.35
CA LEU A 402 -13.67 -37.97 12.17
C LEU A 402 -14.15 -38.78 10.95
N TYR A 403 -13.40 -38.72 9.85
CA TYR A 403 -13.78 -39.29 8.56
C TYR A 403 -12.79 -40.35 8.03
N PRO A 404 -12.50 -41.46 8.80
CA PRO A 404 -11.44 -42.39 8.44
C PRO A 404 -11.70 -43.19 7.16
N ASN A 405 -12.95 -43.30 6.74
CA ASN A 405 -13.39 -44.10 5.59
C ASN A 405 -13.90 -43.27 4.41
N ILE A 406 -13.74 -41.94 4.44
CA ILE A 406 -14.26 -41.04 3.41
C ILE A 406 -13.63 -41.32 2.02
N TYR A 407 -12.41 -41.84 1.98
CA TYR A 407 -11.69 -42.23 0.74
C TYR A 407 -10.93 -43.53 0.97
N PRO A 408 -11.63 -44.67 0.88
CA PRO A 408 -11.06 -45.99 1.28
C PRO A 408 -9.82 -46.41 0.50
N GLU A 409 -9.73 -46.01 -0.80
CA GLU A 409 -8.67 -46.40 -1.72
C GLU A 409 -7.28 -45.87 -1.32
N LYS A 410 -7.23 -44.66 -0.75
CA LYS A 410 -6.00 -43.99 -0.30
C LYS A 410 -6.26 -43.10 0.91
N LYS A 411 -5.87 -43.59 2.09
CA LYS A 411 -6.02 -42.79 3.33
C LYS A 411 -5.20 -41.51 3.29
N GLY A 412 -5.78 -40.43 3.80
CA GLY A 412 -5.09 -39.13 4.02
C GLY A 412 -4.87 -38.25 2.80
N ILE A 413 -5.39 -38.63 1.61
CA ILE A 413 -5.26 -37.77 0.41
C ILE A 413 -6.50 -36.92 0.15
N PHE A 414 -7.64 -37.19 0.80
CA PHE A 414 -8.88 -36.45 0.63
C PHE A 414 -8.72 -35.00 1.08
N ALA A 415 -8.09 -34.79 2.24
CA ALA A 415 -7.69 -33.50 2.75
C ALA A 415 -6.15 -33.45 2.87
N GLN A 416 -5.51 -32.40 2.38
CA GLN A 416 -4.05 -32.22 2.43
C GLN A 416 -3.68 -30.79 2.79
N ARG A 417 -2.51 -30.61 3.44
CA ARG A 417 -1.97 -29.29 3.73
C ARG A 417 -1.24 -28.71 2.51
N VAL A 418 -1.28 -27.39 2.43
CA VAL A 418 -0.58 -26.62 1.39
C VAL A 418 0.17 -25.47 2.07
N ILE A 419 1.47 -25.73 2.34
CA ILE A 419 2.36 -24.76 2.99
C ILE A 419 3.66 -24.60 2.19
N CYS A 420 4.34 -23.45 2.34
CA CYS A 420 5.53 -23.13 1.54
C CYS A 420 6.70 -24.08 1.72
N ASP A 421 6.81 -24.74 2.88
CA ASP A 421 7.94 -25.63 3.22
C ASP A 421 7.76 -27.05 2.67
N ASP A 422 6.57 -27.40 2.19
CA ASP A 422 6.33 -28.74 1.66
C ASP A 422 6.88 -28.84 0.23
N ALA A 423 7.83 -29.74 0.02
CA ALA A 423 8.49 -29.94 -1.29
C ALA A 423 7.50 -30.25 -2.44
N TYR A 424 6.33 -30.82 -2.11
CA TYR A 424 5.29 -31.19 -3.07
C TYR A 424 4.08 -30.25 -3.09
N ALA A 425 4.14 -29.12 -2.39
CA ALA A 425 3.01 -28.19 -2.30
C ALA A 425 2.46 -27.79 -3.67
N GLN A 426 3.34 -27.55 -4.65
CA GLN A 426 2.92 -27.18 -6.01
C GLN A 426 2.18 -28.34 -6.71
N THR A 427 2.60 -29.57 -6.52
CA THR A 427 1.92 -30.75 -7.08
C THR A 427 0.53 -30.91 -6.46
N VAL A 428 0.41 -30.72 -5.15
CA VAL A 428 -0.89 -30.75 -4.44
C VAL A 428 -1.84 -29.66 -4.97
N ILE A 429 -1.31 -28.44 -5.24
CA ILE A 429 -2.09 -27.37 -5.84
C ILE A 429 -2.53 -27.72 -7.26
N ASP A 430 -1.65 -28.26 -8.08
CA ASP A 430 -1.97 -28.64 -9.45
C ASP A 430 -3.02 -29.79 -9.48
N ASP A 431 -2.94 -30.74 -8.55
CA ASP A 431 -3.95 -31.77 -8.36
C ASP A 431 -5.29 -31.21 -7.87
N PHE A 432 -5.24 -30.21 -6.96
CA PHE A 432 -6.43 -29.54 -6.44
C PHE A 432 -7.21 -28.79 -7.53
N LYS A 433 -6.55 -28.33 -8.60
CA LYS A 433 -7.19 -27.68 -9.76
C LYS A 433 -8.01 -28.64 -10.63
N VAL A 434 -7.83 -29.96 -10.45
CA VAL A 434 -8.57 -30.97 -11.22
C VAL A 434 -9.80 -31.41 -10.41
N GLU A 435 -10.99 -31.29 -10.98
CA GLU A 435 -12.27 -31.49 -10.28
C GLU A 435 -12.35 -32.83 -9.54
N ASN A 436 -12.09 -33.92 -10.22
CA ASN A 436 -12.27 -35.29 -9.71
C ASN A 436 -10.99 -35.90 -9.12
N LYS A 437 -9.93 -35.09 -8.90
CA LYS A 437 -8.67 -35.53 -8.33
C LYS A 437 -8.51 -35.03 -6.88
N PRO A 438 -8.18 -35.88 -5.91
CA PRO A 438 -7.85 -35.39 -4.56
C PRO A 438 -6.59 -34.51 -4.57
N PRO A 439 -6.41 -33.58 -3.62
CA PRO A 439 -7.28 -33.37 -2.47
C PRO A 439 -8.57 -32.61 -2.85
N PHE A 440 -9.64 -32.89 -2.09
CA PHE A 440 -10.90 -32.14 -2.19
C PHE A 440 -10.95 -31.02 -1.16
N ILE A 441 -10.23 -31.16 -0.05
CA ILE A 441 -10.02 -30.13 0.97
C ILE A 441 -8.54 -29.77 1.03
N ALA A 442 -8.21 -28.50 0.80
CA ALA A 442 -6.86 -27.95 0.95
C ALA A 442 -6.77 -27.12 2.23
N VAL A 443 -5.94 -27.53 3.20
CA VAL A 443 -5.67 -26.76 4.42
C VAL A 443 -4.41 -25.94 4.20
N SER A 444 -4.57 -24.61 4.08
CA SER A 444 -3.51 -23.73 3.65
C SER A 444 -3.09 -22.71 4.72
N VAL A 445 -1.78 -22.48 4.78
CA VAL A 445 -1.19 -21.35 5.50
C VAL A 445 -0.52 -20.43 4.49
N ASP A 446 -1.14 -19.28 4.23
CA ASP A 446 -0.69 -18.19 3.34
C ASP A 446 -0.49 -18.54 1.84
N MET A 447 -0.31 -19.82 1.48
CA MET A 447 0.10 -20.20 0.12
C MET A 447 -1.06 -20.10 -0.88
N MET A 448 -2.30 -20.45 -0.46
CA MET A 448 -3.50 -20.35 -1.30
C MET A 448 -4.30 -19.04 -1.09
N ASP A 449 -3.83 -18.15 -0.24
CA ASP A 449 -4.50 -16.87 0.02
C ASP A 449 -4.55 -16.00 -1.25
N THR A 450 -3.49 -16.07 -2.08
CA THR A 450 -3.32 -15.24 -3.27
C THR A 450 -2.85 -16.04 -4.49
N GLY A 451 -3.25 -15.62 -5.69
CA GLY A 451 -2.62 -16.01 -6.95
C GLY A 451 -2.97 -17.38 -7.54
N ILE A 452 -3.71 -18.24 -6.85
CA ILE A 452 -4.09 -19.56 -7.37
C ILE A 452 -5.49 -19.47 -8.00
N ASP A 453 -5.62 -19.97 -9.22
CA ASP A 453 -6.90 -20.03 -9.93
C ASP A 453 -7.49 -21.44 -9.86
N VAL A 454 -8.64 -21.58 -9.18
CA VAL A 454 -9.38 -22.85 -9.01
C VAL A 454 -10.87 -22.58 -9.21
N PRO A 455 -11.37 -22.61 -10.44
CA PRO A 455 -12.79 -22.37 -10.72
C PRO A 455 -13.74 -23.32 -9.98
N GLN A 456 -13.27 -24.53 -9.67
CA GLN A 456 -14.04 -25.57 -8.98
C GLN A 456 -14.19 -25.32 -7.46
N CYS A 457 -13.52 -24.32 -6.90
CA CYS A 457 -13.61 -24.01 -5.48
C CYS A 457 -14.99 -23.44 -5.15
N VAL A 458 -15.72 -24.07 -4.24
CA VAL A 458 -17.10 -23.73 -3.85
C VAL A 458 -17.27 -23.49 -2.36
N ASN A 459 -16.28 -23.83 -1.52
CA ASN A 459 -16.33 -23.59 -0.08
C ASN A 459 -15.02 -22.96 0.39
N LEU A 460 -15.10 -21.93 1.22
CA LEU A 460 -13.97 -21.28 1.89
C LEU A 460 -14.21 -21.28 3.39
N VAL A 461 -13.24 -21.70 4.20
CA VAL A 461 -13.31 -21.68 5.65
C VAL A 461 -12.26 -20.72 6.20
N PHE A 462 -12.68 -19.64 6.83
CA PHE A 462 -11.81 -18.68 7.49
C PHE A 462 -11.60 -19.11 8.94
N PHE A 463 -10.54 -19.88 9.18
CA PHE A 463 -10.15 -20.38 10.49
C PHE A 463 -8.90 -19.69 11.03
N LYS A 464 -8.70 -18.45 10.59
CA LYS A 464 -7.67 -17.51 11.06
C LYS A 464 -8.20 -16.08 11.07
N LYS A 465 -7.68 -15.24 11.99
CA LYS A 465 -7.98 -13.81 12.03
C LYS A 465 -7.22 -13.09 10.90
N VAL A 466 -7.93 -12.46 9.98
CA VAL A 466 -7.40 -11.64 8.89
C VAL A 466 -7.63 -10.17 9.24
N ARG A 467 -6.59 -9.33 9.13
CA ARG A 467 -6.66 -7.90 9.46
C ARG A 467 -6.33 -7.00 8.27
N SER A 468 -5.78 -7.56 7.20
CA SER A 468 -5.52 -6.85 5.95
C SER A 468 -6.71 -7.01 5.01
N LYS A 469 -7.35 -5.90 4.66
CA LYS A 469 -8.52 -5.86 3.76
C LYS A 469 -8.18 -6.42 2.37
N ALA A 470 -7.01 -6.04 1.83
CA ALA A 470 -6.54 -6.59 0.55
C ALA A 470 -6.40 -8.12 0.59
N LYS A 471 -5.82 -8.67 1.68
CA LYS A 471 -5.67 -10.13 1.85
C LYS A 471 -7.04 -10.80 1.99
N PHE A 472 -7.97 -10.19 2.70
CA PHE A 472 -9.33 -10.68 2.87
C PHE A 472 -10.07 -10.81 1.52
N TRP A 473 -10.07 -9.77 0.69
CA TRP A 473 -10.65 -9.80 -0.65
C TRP A 473 -9.98 -10.80 -1.59
N GLN A 474 -8.66 -10.96 -1.48
CA GLN A 474 -7.93 -11.97 -2.26
C GLN A 474 -8.33 -13.39 -1.88
N MET A 475 -8.57 -13.65 -0.59
CA MET A 475 -9.05 -14.95 -0.08
C MET A 475 -10.48 -15.21 -0.56
N ILE A 476 -11.41 -14.24 -0.43
CA ILE A 476 -12.77 -14.32 -0.99
C ILE A 476 -12.70 -14.61 -2.50
N GLY A 477 -11.82 -13.93 -3.21
CA GLY A 477 -11.60 -14.11 -4.64
C GLY A 477 -11.22 -15.51 -5.09
N ARG A 478 -10.94 -16.44 -4.18
CA ARG A 478 -10.67 -17.86 -4.51
C ARG A 478 -11.94 -18.60 -4.95
N GLY A 479 -13.11 -18.21 -4.44
CA GLY A 479 -14.40 -18.83 -4.77
C GLY A 479 -15.15 -18.19 -5.94
N THR A 480 -14.81 -16.97 -6.33
CA THR A 480 -15.62 -16.13 -7.23
C THR A 480 -15.75 -16.60 -8.68
N ARG A 481 -14.94 -17.56 -9.13
CA ARG A 481 -14.91 -18.00 -10.53
C ARG A 481 -16.19 -18.72 -10.95
N LEU A 482 -16.71 -18.39 -12.14
CA LEU A 482 -17.64 -19.27 -12.84
C LEU A 482 -16.95 -20.60 -13.18
N CYS A 483 -17.69 -21.68 -13.05
CA CYS A 483 -17.25 -23.01 -13.48
C CYS A 483 -18.37 -23.70 -14.23
N LYS A 484 -18.39 -23.51 -15.53
CA LYS A 484 -19.41 -24.16 -16.40
C LYS A 484 -19.26 -25.67 -16.34
N GLY A 485 -20.38 -26.37 -16.16
CA GLY A 485 -20.43 -27.82 -16.08
C GLY A 485 -20.11 -28.41 -14.72
N LEU A 486 -19.73 -27.58 -13.73
CA LEU A 486 -19.64 -28.03 -12.35
C LEU A 486 -21.02 -28.00 -11.71
N THR A 487 -21.70 -29.15 -11.64
CA THR A 487 -23.01 -29.24 -11.00
C THR A 487 -22.87 -29.39 -9.49
N CYS A 488 -23.52 -28.52 -8.76
CA CYS A 488 -23.44 -28.39 -7.30
C CYS A 488 -24.79 -28.67 -6.66
N MET A 489 -24.81 -29.41 -5.55
CA MET A 489 -25.91 -29.43 -4.59
C MET A 489 -25.73 -28.25 -3.65
N ASP A 490 -26.51 -27.19 -3.89
CA ASP A 490 -26.47 -25.99 -3.07
C ASP A 490 -27.41 -26.16 -1.85
N PRO A 491 -26.90 -26.16 -0.63
CA PRO A 491 -27.73 -26.35 0.56
C PRO A 491 -28.72 -25.21 0.83
N ILE A 492 -28.49 -24.02 0.24
CA ILE A 492 -29.37 -22.86 0.42
C ILE A 492 -30.65 -23.01 -0.40
N ASP A 493 -30.51 -23.40 -1.67
CA ASP A 493 -31.64 -23.54 -2.61
C ASP A 493 -32.19 -24.96 -2.62
N GLY A 494 -31.41 -25.95 -2.16
CA GLY A 494 -31.73 -27.36 -2.29
C GLY A 494 -31.74 -27.87 -3.75
N GLU A 495 -31.22 -27.08 -4.67
CA GLU A 495 -31.18 -27.40 -6.10
C GLU A 495 -29.84 -27.99 -6.52
N TYR A 496 -29.90 -28.90 -7.50
CA TYR A 496 -28.68 -29.46 -8.13
C TYR A 496 -28.48 -28.80 -9.49
N THR A 497 -27.70 -27.70 -9.51
CA THR A 497 -27.50 -26.84 -10.68
C THR A 497 -26.02 -26.49 -10.86
N ASP A 498 -25.68 -25.88 -11.99
CA ASP A 498 -24.34 -25.31 -12.20
C ASP A 498 -24.00 -24.31 -11.07
N LYS A 499 -22.69 -24.16 -10.81
CA LYS A 499 -22.18 -23.26 -9.76
C LYS A 499 -22.75 -21.85 -9.92
N ARG A 500 -23.64 -21.44 -9.01
CA ARG A 500 -24.29 -20.11 -8.97
C ARG A 500 -23.69 -19.20 -7.89
N ARG A 501 -23.11 -19.81 -6.84
CA ARG A 501 -22.47 -19.13 -5.70
C ARG A 501 -21.37 -19.99 -5.09
N PHE A 502 -20.73 -19.47 -4.09
CA PHE A 502 -19.85 -20.26 -3.20
C PHE A 502 -20.10 -19.87 -1.75
N LEU A 503 -19.75 -20.74 -0.82
CA LEU A 503 -19.98 -20.53 0.60
C LEU A 503 -18.69 -20.10 1.31
N ILE A 504 -18.86 -19.22 2.29
CA ILE A 504 -17.80 -18.79 3.20
C ILE A 504 -18.25 -19.11 4.63
N PHE A 505 -17.41 -19.83 5.37
CA PHE A 505 -17.59 -20.12 6.79
C PHE A 505 -16.56 -19.29 7.56
N ASP A 506 -16.99 -18.29 8.31
CA ASP A 506 -16.12 -17.42 9.11
C ASP A 506 -16.27 -17.70 10.60
N TYR A 507 -15.25 -18.37 11.19
CA TYR A 507 -15.20 -18.69 12.63
C TYR A 507 -14.35 -17.70 13.42
N CYS A 508 -13.81 -16.66 12.78
CA CYS A 508 -12.86 -15.74 13.42
C CYS A 508 -13.31 -14.28 13.39
N GLY A 509 -14.60 -14.03 13.07
CA GLY A 509 -15.21 -12.70 13.06
C GLY A 509 -14.53 -11.75 12.08
N ASN A 510 -14.11 -12.24 10.91
CA ASN A 510 -13.44 -11.39 9.92
C ASN A 510 -14.41 -10.44 9.23
N PHE A 511 -15.62 -10.91 8.88
CA PHE A 511 -16.66 -10.07 8.28
C PHE A 511 -17.10 -8.98 9.23
N GLU A 512 -17.40 -9.31 10.50
CA GLU A 512 -17.75 -8.34 11.54
C GLU A 512 -16.64 -7.30 11.72
N TYR A 513 -15.38 -7.75 11.80
CA TYR A 513 -14.22 -6.86 11.92
C TYR A 513 -14.17 -5.84 10.77
N PHE A 514 -14.36 -6.26 9.51
CA PHE A 514 -14.30 -5.35 8.36
C PHE A 514 -15.56 -4.50 8.20
N ARG A 515 -16.70 -4.89 8.76
CA ARG A 515 -17.88 -4.01 8.90
C ARG A 515 -17.63 -2.88 9.91
N GLU A 516 -16.98 -3.18 11.04
CA GLU A 516 -16.66 -2.18 12.06
C GLU A 516 -15.46 -1.30 11.71
N HIS A 517 -14.49 -1.85 10.96
CA HIS A 517 -13.24 -1.23 10.62
C HIS A 517 -13.10 -1.13 9.10
N ILE A 518 -13.85 -0.21 8.50
CA ILE A 518 -13.97 -0.04 7.04
C ILE A 518 -12.59 0.13 6.38
N GLU A 519 -11.65 0.86 7.00
CA GLU A 519 -10.30 1.04 6.48
C GLU A 519 -9.39 -0.20 6.66
N GLY A 520 -9.84 -1.20 7.44
CA GLY A 520 -8.99 -2.30 7.85
C GLY A 520 -7.76 -1.81 8.65
N PHE A 521 -6.84 -2.70 8.94
CA PHE A 521 -5.52 -2.31 9.45
C PHE A 521 -4.69 -1.82 8.25
N VAL A 522 -4.65 -0.51 8.03
CA VAL A 522 -3.64 0.09 7.16
C VAL A 522 -2.30 -0.26 7.79
N SER A 523 -1.56 -1.16 7.16
CA SER A 523 -0.22 -1.48 7.61
C SER A 523 0.57 -0.18 7.55
N LYS A 524 0.80 0.44 8.72
CA LYS A 524 1.77 1.53 8.83
C LYS A 524 3.02 1.00 8.14
N GLU A 525 3.55 1.78 7.21
CA GLU A 525 4.76 1.47 6.46
C GLU A 525 5.75 0.71 7.35
N THR A 526 5.90 -0.58 7.12
CA THR A 526 6.84 -1.38 7.90
C THR A 526 8.23 -1.10 7.37
N LYS A 527 8.88 -0.11 7.99
CA LYS A 527 10.32 0.09 7.83
C LYS A 527 11.03 -1.19 8.28
N SER A 528 12.11 -1.55 7.60
CA SER A 528 12.93 -2.68 8.05
C SER A 528 13.41 -2.44 9.48
N LEU A 529 13.72 -3.50 10.21
CA LEU A 529 14.23 -3.38 11.58
C LEU A 529 15.53 -2.56 11.63
N SER A 530 16.43 -2.77 10.66
CA SER A 530 17.66 -2.00 10.50
C SER A 530 17.39 -0.52 10.21
N GLU A 531 16.46 -0.22 9.30
CA GLU A 531 16.03 1.15 9.01
C GLU A 531 15.47 1.86 10.24
N ASN A 532 14.65 1.15 11.04
CA ASN A 532 14.10 1.70 12.28
C ASN A 532 15.18 1.98 13.32
N ILE A 533 16.15 1.07 13.48
CA ILE A 533 17.26 1.23 14.40
C ILE A 533 18.11 2.43 13.98
N PHE A 534 18.58 2.47 12.72
CA PHE A 534 19.36 3.57 12.21
C PHE A 534 18.61 4.91 12.34
N GLY A 535 17.33 4.96 11.98
CA GLY A 535 16.52 6.16 12.11
C GLY A 535 16.37 6.65 13.54
N LYS A 536 16.27 5.75 14.53
CA LYS A 536 16.24 6.11 15.94
C LYS A 536 17.61 6.58 16.43
N GLN A 537 18.70 5.95 15.99
CA GLN A 537 20.06 6.39 16.32
C GLN A 537 20.31 7.82 15.81
N ILE A 538 19.93 8.14 14.55
CA ILE A 538 20.03 9.50 14.00
C ILE A 538 19.23 10.51 14.84
N ARG A 539 18.02 10.16 15.28
CA ARG A 539 17.24 11.02 16.18
C ARG A 539 17.94 11.21 17.53
N LEU A 540 18.47 10.15 18.11
CA LEU A 540 19.24 10.22 19.37
C LEU A 540 20.52 11.03 19.23
N ILE A 541 21.20 11.01 18.09
CA ILE A 541 22.36 11.84 17.80
C ILE A 541 21.99 13.32 17.68
N SER A 542 20.82 13.63 17.10
CA SER A 542 20.38 15.02 16.89
C SER A 542 19.82 15.70 18.13
N LEU A 543 19.15 14.98 19.04
CA LEU A 543 18.59 15.54 20.28
C LEU A 543 19.64 16.13 21.24
N PRO A 544 20.77 15.45 21.55
CA PRO A 544 21.79 15.96 22.45
C PRO A 544 22.67 17.10 21.89
N GLN A 545 22.32 17.69 20.77
CA GLN A 545 22.98 18.90 20.26
C GLN A 545 22.64 20.15 21.09
N GLU A 546 21.61 20.08 21.92
CA GLU A 546 21.28 21.15 22.85
C GLU A 546 22.39 21.30 23.94
N ALA A 547 22.62 22.53 24.41
CA ALA A 547 23.72 22.83 25.28
C ALA A 547 23.76 22.00 26.59
N CYS A 548 22.60 21.56 27.12
CA CYS A 548 22.51 20.71 28.29
C CYS A 548 23.06 19.28 28.12
N TYR A 549 23.27 18.84 26.88
CA TYR A 549 23.80 17.51 26.54
C TYR A 549 25.18 17.55 25.88
N ALA A 550 25.81 18.72 25.80
CA ALA A 550 27.08 18.91 25.10
C ALA A 550 28.30 18.59 25.95
N GLU A 551 28.16 18.15 27.23
CA GLU A 551 29.27 17.92 28.14
C GLU A 551 29.25 16.52 28.78
N GLY A 552 30.44 15.98 29.05
CA GLY A 552 30.65 14.78 29.85
C GLY A 552 30.28 13.47 29.16
N THR A 553 29.67 12.56 29.92
CA THR A 553 29.34 11.19 29.48
C THR A 553 28.32 11.13 28.34
N TYR A 554 27.48 12.15 28.19
CA TYR A 554 26.56 12.25 27.02
C TYR A 554 27.31 12.51 25.73
N GLU A 555 28.37 13.30 25.75
CA GLU A 555 29.19 13.55 24.57
C GLU A 555 29.92 12.26 24.12
N GLU A 556 30.44 11.48 25.07
CA GLU A 556 31.06 10.18 24.77
C GLU A 556 30.05 9.21 24.13
N TRP A 557 28.90 9.05 24.75
CA TRP A 557 27.82 8.20 24.20
C TRP A 557 27.35 8.65 22.82
N ARG A 558 27.20 9.96 22.62
CA ARG A 558 26.84 10.51 21.32
C ARG A 558 27.91 10.19 20.27
N LYS A 559 29.19 10.29 20.59
CA LYS A 559 30.27 9.89 19.70
C LYS A 559 30.26 8.39 19.36
N GLU A 560 29.90 7.53 20.31
CA GLU A 560 29.73 6.10 20.05
C GLU A 560 28.58 5.84 19.07
N LEU A 561 27.46 6.53 19.21
CA LEU A 561 26.34 6.44 18.26
C LEU A 561 26.73 6.96 16.88
N ILE A 562 27.45 8.07 16.79
CA ILE A 562 27.96 8.64 15.52
C ILE A 562 28.88 7.63 14.84
N SER A 563 29.87 7.09 15.55
CA SER A 563 30.78 6.10 15.01
C SER A 563 30.04 4.85 14.52
N GLY A 564 29.05 4.39 15.29
CA GLY A 564 28.17 3.29 14.89
C GLY A 564 27.41 3.55 13.60
N CYS A 565 26.78 4.70 13.47
CA CYS A 565 26.03 5.09 12.25
C CYS A 565 26.96 5.30 11.04
N HIS A 566 28.12 5.95 11.26
CA HIS A 566 29.13 6.15 10.22
C HIS A 566 29.68 4.83 9.69
N ASN A 567 30.01 3.86 10.57
CA ASN A 567 30.46 2.53 10.15
C ASN A 567 29.41 1.82 9.29
N GLN A 568 28.13 1.89 9.65
CA GLN A 568 27.03 1.33 8.84
C GLN A 568 26.95 1.98 7.46
N LEU A 569 27.26 3.27 7.34
CA LEU A 569 27.29 3.97 6.06
C LEU A 569 28.52 3.59 5.22
N VAL A 570 29.68 3.46 5.82
CA VAL A 570 30.94 3.07 5.16
C VAL A 570 30.87 1.63 4.62
N GLU A 571 30.12 0.75 5.30
CA GLU A 571 29.88 -0.64 4.85
C GLU A 571 29.00 -0.75 3.60
N LEU A 572 28.30 0.34 3.19
CA LEU A 572 27.48 0.32 1.99
C LEU A 572 28.34 0.13 0.73
N ASP A 573 28.06 -0.94 -0.04
CA ASP A 573 28.76 -1.17 -1.31
C ASP A 573 28.27 -0.19 -2.40
N PRO A 574 29.11 0.75 -2.86
CA PRO A 574 28.73 1.72 -3.89
C PRO A 574 28.46 1.10 -5.27
N LYS A 575 28.73 -0.19 -5.45
CA LYS A 575 28.43 -0.93 -6.69
C LYS A 575 26.97 -1.37 -6.76
N LEU A 576 26.31 -1.49 -5.61
CA LEU A 576 24.88 -1.82 -5.57
C LEU A 576 24.05 -0.68 -6.20
N ILE A 577 23.04 -1.03 -6.99
CA ILE A 577 22.18 -0.03 -7.64
C ILE A 577 21.45 0.84 -6.63
N SER A 578 20.92 0.25 -5.57
CA SER A 578 20.24 0.98 -4.50
C SER A 578 21.13 2.07 -3.88
N VAL A 579 22.39 1.76 -3.65
CA VAL A 579 23.42 2.71 -3.14
C VAL A 579 23.80 3.72 -4.20
N LYS A 580 24.04 3.26 -5.43
CA LYS A 580 24.45 4.12 -6.55
C LYS A 580 23.42 5.21 -6.88
N LEU A 581 22.13 4.90 -6.82
CA LEU A 581 21.02 5.85 -7.04
C LEU A 581 20.96 6.93 -5.95
N LYS A 582 21.55 6.68 -4.79
CA LYS A 582 21.59 7.60 -3.63
C LYS A 582 23.02 8.07 -3.31
N LEU A 583 23.96 7.88 -4.24
CA LEU A 583 25.39 8.11 -4.01
C LEU A 583 25.70 9.54 -3.55
N GLN A 584 24.98 10.55 -4.04
CA GLN A 584 25.14 11.94 -3.61
C GLN A 584 24.94 12.12 -2.10
N TYR A 585 23.97 11.40 -1.50
CA TYR A 585 23.69 11.45 -0.06
C TYR A 585 24.74 10.64 0.71
N VAL A 586 25.18 9.50 0.18
CA VAL A 586 26.25 8.69 0.79
C VAL A 586 27.57 9.46 0.81
N GLU A 587 27.93 10.11 -0.28
CA GLU A 587 29.15 10.94 -0.33
C GLU A 587 29.07 12.20 0.55
N LYS A 588 27.87 12.77 0.76
CA LYS A 588 27.66 13.93 1.64
C LYS A 588 27.96 13.60 3.11
N PHE A 589 27.66 12.39 3.55
CA PHE A 589 27.87 11.94 4.95
C PHE A 589 29.03 10.96 5.07
N LYS A 590 30.01 11.05 4.19
CA LYS A 590 31.12 10.10 4.11
C LYS A 590 32.10 10.18 5.26
N GLN A 591 32.24 11.35 5.88
CA GLN A 591 33.16 11.55 7.00
C GLN A 591 32.39 11.50 8.32
N GLU A 592 33.02 10.93 9.35
CA GLU A 592 32.42 10.86 10.68
C GLU A 592 32.06 12.24 11.24
N THR A 593 32.86 13.25 10.91
CA THR A 593 32.63 14.66 11.30
C THR A 593 31.37 15.27 10.67
N ASP A 594 30.81 14.67 9.60
CA ASP A 594 29.56 15.15 9.00
C ASP A 594 28.35 14.88 9.90
N PHE A 595 28.50 14.04 10.92
CA PHE A 595 27.48 13.75 11.94
C PHE A 595 27.61 14.62 13.21
N ASP A 596 28.68 15.43 13.35
CA ASP A 596 28.87 16.25 14.55
C ASP A 596 27.75 17.26 14.73
N VAL A 597 27.28 17.86 13.65
CA VAL A 597 26.12 18.76 13.65
C VAL A 597 25.14 18.33 12.56
N ILE A 598 23.98 17.80 12.97
CA ILE A 598 22.91 17.36 12.06
C ILE A 598 21.79 18.42 12.07
N SER A 599 21.58 19.10 10.95
CA SER A 599 20.43 19.97 10.76
C SER A 599 19.13 19.15 10.54
N GLU A 600 17.95 19.77 10.66
CA GLU A 600 16.68 19.10 10.32
C GLU A 600 16.63 18.66 8.85
N GLY A 601 17.30 19.38 7.94
CA GLY A 601 17.46 18.98 6.55
C GLY A 601 18.33 17.72 6.40
N ASP A 602 19.50 17.70 7.05
CA ASP A 602 20.41 16.54 7.06
C ASP A 602 19.73 15.30 7.67
N LYS A 603 19.00 15.49 8.77
CA LYS A 603 18.21 14.43 9.40
C LYS A 603 17.14 13.88 8.43
N GLY A 604 16.44 14.76 7.71
CA GLY A 604 15.50 14.36 6.68
C GLY A 604 16.16 13.52 5.58
N GLU A 605 17.30 13.94 5.06
CA GLU A 605 18.06 13.21 4.03
C GLU A 605 18.59 11.86 4.53
N LEU A 606 19.15 11.80 5.74
CA LEU A 606 19.61 10.55 6.36
C LEU A 606 18.46 9.54 6.53
N LEU A 607 17.30 10.00 7.00
CA LEU A 607 16.13 9.15 7.21
C LEU A 607 15.46 8.70 5.90
N GLN A 608 15.45 9.55 4.88
CA GLN A 608 14.75 9.27 3.61
C GLN A 608 15.63 8.51 2.60
N HIS A 609 16.93 8.78 2.57
CA HIS A 609 17.81 8.29 1.51
C HIS A 609 18.86 7.28 2.00
N ILE A 610 19.33 7.38 3.25
CA ILE A 610 20.37 6.49 3.80
C ILE A 610 19.77 5.34 4.62
N ALA A 611 18.84 5.62 5.54
CA ALA A 611 18.25 4.60 6.41
C ALA A 611 17.69 3.37 5.66
N PRO A 612 17.02 3.51 4.49
CA PRO A 612 16.54 2.35 3.72
C PRO A 612 17.64 1.48 3.12
N LEU A 613 18.89 1.99 3.03
CA LEU A 613 20.04 1.27 2.46
C LEU A 613 20.77 0.45 3.52
N VAL A 614 20.61 0.79 4.79
CA VAL A 614 21.35 0.18 5.90
C VAL A 614 20.83 -1.23 6.20
N HIS A 615 21.76 -2.19 6.23
CA HIS A 615 21.50 -3.57 6.63
C HIS A 615 22.45 -3.94 7.77
N LEU A 616 21.91 -4.16 8.96
CA LEU A 616 22.69 -4.65 10.08
C LEU A 616 23.02 -6.14 9.88
N ASN A 617 24.31 -6.48 9.86
CA ASN A 617 24.80 -7.83 9.63
C ASN A 617 24.71 -8.76 10.86
N ASP A 618 24.08 -8.31 11.94
CA ASP A 618 23.86 -9.11 13.15
C ASP A 618 22.82 -10.21 12.87
N GLU A 619 23.19 -11.46 13.13
CA GLU A 619 22.31 -12.63 12.89
C GLU A 619 21.20 -12.77 13.95
N ASP A 620 21.39 -12.15 15.15
CA ASP A 620 20.40 -12.22 16.24
C ASP A 620 19.27 -11.21 16.05
N GLU A 621 18.18 -11.65 15.46
CA GLU A 621 16.97 -10.83 15.23
C GLU A 621 16.35 -10.36 16.55
N LEU A 622 16.42 -11.13 17.62
CA LEU A 622 15.85 -10.78 18.93
C LEU A 622 16.65 -9.66 19.57
N ALA A 623 17.98 -9.73 19.48
CA ALA A 623 18.84 -8.64 19.92
C ALA A 623 18.54 -7.33 19.19
N LYS A 624 18.34 -7.37 17.87
CA LYS A 624 17.93 -6.20 17.09
C LYS A 624 16.55 -5.66 17.49
N ARG A 625 15.58 -6.54 17.73
CA ARG A 625 14.25 -6.12 18.23
C ARG A 625 14.35 -5.44 19.58
N PHE A 626 15.21 -5.94 20.45
CA PHE A 626 15.46 -5.30 21.73
C PHE A 626 16.20 -3.96 21.58
N ASP A 627 17.22 -3.87 20.73
CA ASP A 627 17.88 -2.60 20.40
C ASP A 627 16.87 -1.57 19.89
N ASN A 628 16.01 -1.96 18.95
CA ASN A 628 14.94 -1.10 18.42
C ASN A 628 13.97 -0.65 19.51
N PHE A 629 13.62 -1.52 20.44
CA PHE A 629 12.77 -1.20 21.60
C PHE A 629 13.48 -0.21 22.54
N MET A 630 14.73 -0.47 22.91
CA MET A 630 15.50 0.36 23.84
C MET A 630 15.77 1.77 23.29
N TYR A 631 16.15 1.91 22.02
CA TYR A 631 16.27 3.22 21.37
C TYR A 631 14.92 3.97 21.33
N GLY A 632 13.80 3.25 21.19
CA GLY A 632 12.46 3.83 21.32
C GLY A 632 12.15 4.32 22.74
N LEU A 633 12.57 3.59 23.78
CA LEU A 633 12.43 3.98 25.18
C LEU A 633 13.26 5.25 25.49
N MET A 634 14.50 5.30 25.00
CA MET A 634 15.40 6.45 25.16
C MET A 634 14.79 7.71 24.53
N LEU A 635 14.31 7.61 23.30
CA LEU A 635 13.62 8.72 22.62
C LEU A 635 12.38 9.18 23.39
N ALA A 636 11.56 8.22 23.85
CA ALA A 636 10.35 8.53 24.60
C ALA A 636 10.66 9.21 25.96
N SER A 637 11.82 8.89 26.57
CA SER A 637 12.30 9.58 27.78
C SER A 637 12.76 11.00 27.48
N MET A 638 13.61 11.19 26.46
CA MET A 638 14.16 12.50 26.10
C MET A 638 13.08 13.47 25.57
N GLU A 639 12.15 12.98 24.77
CA GLU A 639 11.05 13.76 24.19
C GLU A 639 9.81 13.82 25.12
N GLN A 640 9.87 13.23 26.32
CA GLN A 640 8.78 13.17 27.31
C GLN A 640 7.46 12.65 26.76
N MET A 641 7.51 11.63 25.89
CA MET A 641 6.34 11.08 25.22
C MET A 641 5.45 10.24 26.16
N PRO A 642 4.12 10.24 25.98
CA PRO A 642 3.20 9.38 26.74
C PRO A 642 3.51 7.88 26.62
N SER A 643 4.14 7.45 25.50
CA SER A 643 4.57 6.08 25.24
C SER A 643 5.64 5.56 26.24
N PHE A 644 6.34 6.45 26.96
CA PHE A 644 7.35 6.09 27.95
C PHE A 644 6.77 5.18 29.05
N LYS A 645 5.57 5.49 29.56
CA LYS A 645 4.92 4.68 30.61
C LYS A 645 4.67 3.23 30.15
N ARG A 646 4.24 3.06 28.91
CA ARG A 646 4.04 1.74 28.31
C ARG A 646 5.36 1.00 28.09
N ALA A 647 6.38 1.70 27.58
CA ALA A 647 7.70 1.12 27.38
C ALA A 647 8.36 0.70 28.69
N LYS A 648 8.23 1.53 29.78
CA LYS A 648 8.62 1.16 31.12
C LYS A 648 8.02 -0.17 31.57
N LYS A 649 6.68 -0.33 31.43
CA LYS A 649 5.98 -1.56 31.79
C LYS A 649 6.53 -2.78 31.03
N VAL A 650 6.73 -2.66 29.73
CA VAL A 650 7.28 -3.73 28.89
C VAL A 650 8.70 -4.12 29.31
N LEU A 651 9.56 -3.14 29.66
CA LEU A 651 10.92 -3.44 30.12
C LEU A 651 10.92 -4.16 31.49
N CYS A 652 10.04 -3.77 32.41
CA CYS A 652 9.87 -4.48 33.68
C CYS A 652 9.36 -5.91 33.47
N GLU A 653 8.44 -6.14 32.54
CA GLU A 653 7.96 -7.48 32.19
C GLU A 653 9.09 -8.34 31.61
N ILE A 654 9.93 -7.81 30.69
CA ILE A 654 11.10 -8.48 30.13
C ILE A 654 12.09 -8.85 31.27
N ALA A 655 12.38 -7.93 32.18
CA ALA A 655 13.25 -8.17 33.35
C ALA A 655 12.66 -9.25 34.28
N GLY A 656 11.33 -9.24 34.49
CA GLY A 656 10.64 -10.26 35.27
C GLY A 656 10.72 -11.65 34.65
N LEU A 657 10.55 -11.77 33.34
CA LEU A 657 10.71 -13.02 32.61
C LEU A 657 12.16 -13.55 32.66
N LEU A 658 13.15 -12.68 32.51
CA LEU A 658 14.57 -13.05 32.65
C LEU A 658 14.89 -13.49 34.08
N SER A 659 14.35 -12.82 35.11
CA SER A 659 14.57 -13.19 36.52
C SER A 659 14.11 -14.61 36.87
N ARG A 660 13.16 -15.18 36.12
CA ARG A 660 12.69 -16.57 36.29
C ARG A 660 13.67 -17.62 35.73
N LYS A 661 14.64 -17.20 34.90
CA LYS A 661 15.57 -18.09 34.18
C LYS A 661 16.96 -18.19 34.83
N ILE A 662 16.99 -18.22 36.17
CA ILE A 662 18.22 -18.29 36.99
C ILE A 662 19.10 -19.51 36.68
N SER A 663 18.52 -20.59 36.14
CA SER A 663 19.26 -21.78 35.69
C SER A 663 20.27 -21.51 34.57
N ILE A 664 20.12 -20.40 33.83
CA ILE A 664 21.00 -20.00 32.74
C ILE A 664 22.19 -19.20 33.33
N PRO A 665 23.45 -19.65 33.17
CA PRO A 665 24.61 -18.97 33.81
C PRO A 665 24.73 -17.50 33.42
N GLN A 666 24.49 -17.12 32.16
CA GLN A 666 24.56 -15.75 31.65
C GLN A 666 23.48 -14.84 32.27
N VAL A 667 22.30 -15.39 32.56
CA VAL A 667 21.22 -14.66 33.26
C VAL A 667 21.58 -14.52 34.75
N LYS A 668 22.08 -15.61 35.35
CA LYS A 668 22.48 -15.61 36.75
C LYS A 668 23.57 -14.58 37.07
N GLU A 669 24.56 -14.43 36.17
CA GLU A 669 25.61 -13.43 36.27
C GLU A 669 25.11 -11.98 36.35
N LYS A 670 24.00 -11.69 35.69
CA LYS A 670 23.39 -10.36 35.56
C LYS A 670 22.14 -10.20 36.43
N LEU A 671 21.84 -11.15 37.33
CA LEU A 671 20.58 -11.23 38.06
C LEU A 671 20.32 -9.99 38.91
N ASP A 672 21.30 -9.50 39.66
CA ASP A 672 21.17 -8.33 40.52
C ASP A 672 20.76 -7.09 39.71
N PHE A 673 21.37 -6.92 38.53
CA PHE A 673 21.03 -5.83 37.62
C PHE A 673 19.61 -5.99 36.99
N ILE A 674 19.22 -7.23 36.67
CA ILE A 674 17.88 -7.51 36.15
C ILE A 674 16.80 -7.22 37.20
N GLN A 675 17.09 -7.52 38.49
CA GLN A 675 16.19 -7.19 39.59
C GLN A 675 16.13 -5.69 39.89
N GLU A 676 17.26 -4.98 39.76
CA GLU A 676 17.34 -3.53 39.93
C GLU A 676 16.36 -2.81 38.98
N ILE A 677 16.25 -3.24 37.71
CA ILE A 677 15.33 -2.66 36.72
C ILE A 677 13.86 -2.72 37.17
N GLN A 678 13.50 -3.68 38.03
CA GLN A 678 12.12 -3.87 38.49
C GLN A 678 11.79 -2.99 39.72
N THR A 679 12.77 -2.30 40.30
CA THR A 679 12.58 -1.45 41.46
C THR A 679 12.13 -0.04 41.08
N ASP A 680 11.30 0.60 41.93
CA ASP A 680 10.92 2.01 41.74
C ASP A 680 12.12 2.95 41.84
N GLU A 681 13.18 2.56 42.56
CA GLU A 681 14.42 3.33 42.69
C GLU A 681 15.12 3.54 41.36
N PHE A 682 15.21 2.48 40.54
CA PHE A 682 15.76 2.53 39.17
C PHE A 682 15.08 3.59 38.30
N TRP A 683 13.76 3.75 38.46
CA TRP A 683 12.95 4.64 37.62
C TRP A 683 12.82 6.08 38.19
N LYS A 684 13.48 6.41 39.27
CA LYS A 684 13.53 7.79 39.77
C LYS A 684 14.38 8.69 38.90
N VAL A 685 15.43 8.15 38.32
CA VAL A 685 16.34 8.84 37.40
C VAL A 685 16.10 8.28 36.00
N ASN A 686 15.38 9.00 35.13
CA ASN A 686 15.11 8.57 33.78
C ASN A 686 16.28 8.96 32.84
N ASP A 687 17.47 8.47 33.13
CA ASP A 687 18.69 8.79 32.41
C ASP A 687 18.91 7.88 31.20
N VAL A 688 19.17 8.47 30.04
CA VAL A 688 19.41 7.75 28.77
C VAL A 688 20.63 6.84 28.87
N LEU A 689 21.67 7.25 29.58
CA LEU A 689 22.87 6.43 29.80
C LEU A 689 22.59 5.17 30.61
N GLN A 690 21.64 5.26 31.56
CA GLN A 690 21.17 4.11 32.31
C GLN A 690 20.45 3.13 31.37
N PHE A 691 19.62 3.62 30.45
CA PHE A 691 18.93 2.79 29.46
C PHE A 691 19.90 2.17 28.44
N GLU A 692 20.97 2.87 28.08
CA GLU A 692 22.05 2.31 27.26
C GLU A 692 22.76 1.15 27.95
N ARG A 693 23.05 1.28 29.25
CA ARG A 693 23.60 0.17 30.05
C ARG A 693 22.66 -1.05 30.08
N VAL A 694 21.33 -0.82 30.16
CA VAL A 694 20.34 -1.89 30.06
C VAL A 694 20.42 -2.57 28.69
N ARG A 695 20.44 -1.78 27.61
CA ARG A 695 20.56 -2.30 26.25
C ARG A 695 21.78 -3.20 26.07
N GLN A 696 22.95 -2.70 26.44
CA GLN A 696 24.21 -3.44 26.31
C GLN A 696 24.25 -4.72 27.14
N LYS A 697 23.73 -4.68 28.38
CA LYS A 697 23.77 -5.85 29.28
C LYS A 697 22.74 -6.91 28.95
N LEU A 698 21.53 -6.52 28.50
CA LEU A 698 20.42 -7.47 28.30
C LEU A 698 20.28 -7.96 26.87
N ARG A 699 20.81 -7.25 25.88
CA ARG A 699 20.69 -7.52 24.46
C ARG A 699 20.92 -9.00 24.09
N GLU A 700 22.01 -9.57 24.57
CA GLU A 700 22.36 -10.97 24.29
C GLU A 700 21.49 -11.99 25.04
N LEU A 701 20.82 -11.55 26.12
CA LEU A 701 19.96 -12.44 26.90
C LEU A 701 18.60 -12.65 26.26
N MET A 702 18.22 -11.82 25.26
CA MET A 702 16.92 -11.91 24.57
C MET A 702 16.70 -13.28 23.90
N ARG A 703 17.77 -13.91 23.38
CA ARG A 703 17.71 -15.26 22.82
C ARG A 703 17.17 -16.32 23.79
N PHE A 704 17.29 -16.08 25.11
CA PHE A 704 16.79 -17.00 26.11
C PHE A 704 15.29 -16.83 26.39
N LEU A 705 14.69 -15.70 25.98
CA LEU A 705 13.25 -15.45 26.10
C LEU A 705 12.45 -16.17 25.00
N ASP A 706 13.04 -16.36 23.82
CA ASP A 706 12.36 -16.98 22.68
C ASP A 706 12.16 -18.49 22.84
N GLN A 707 12.96 -19.13 23.69
CA GLN A 707 12.82 -20.57 23.96
C GLN A 707 11.50 -20.91 24.69
N ASP A 708 10.83 -19.90 25.32
CA ASP A 708 9.50 -20.10 25.94
C ASP A 708 8.35 -19.48 25.11
N GLN A 709 8.62 -18.60 24.12
CA GLN A 709 7.60 -18.14 23.19
C GLN A 709 7.34 -19.13 22.03
N GLY A 710 8.19 -20.13 21.87
CA GLY A 710 7.81 -21.37 21.22
C GLY A 710 6.87 -22.12 22.16
N GLY A 711 5.73 -21.50 22.53
CA GLY A 711 4.81 -21.99 23.53
C GLY A 711 4.55 -23.47 23.28
N ARG A 712 4.71 -24.30 24.32
CA ARG A 712 4.27 -25.68 24.33
C ARG A 712 2.91 -25.69 23.66
N THR A 713 2.82 -26.38 22.54
CA THR A 713 1.53 -26.54 21.86
C THR A 713 0.68 -27.37 22.78
N ILE A 714 -0.41 -26.81 23.29
CA ILE A 714 -1.32 -27.48 24.19
C ILE A 714 -2.53 -27.91 23.36
N THR A 715 -2.82 -29.20 23.36
CA THR A 715 -4.03 -29.76 22.77
C THR A 715 -5.00 -30.06 23.88
N THR A 716 -6.22 -29.46 23.79
CA THR A 716 -7.27 -29.64 24.82
C THR A 716 -8.49 -30.33 24.24
N HIS A 717 -9.32 -30.88 25.10
CA HIS A 717 -10.61 -31.46 24.76
C HIS A 717 -11.72 -30.86 25.63
N LEU A 718 -11.77 -29.53 25.69
CA LEU A 718 -12.76 -28.79 26.46
C LEU A 718 -14.03 -28.55 25.62
N THR A 719 -15.18 -28.54 26.28
CA THR A 719 -16.48 -28.34 25.62
C THR A 719 -16.61 -26.89 25.19
N ASP A 720 -16.57 -26.63 23.89
CA ASP A 720 -16.84 -25.35 23.28
C ASP A 720 -18.33 -25.29 22.86
N SER A 721 -18.86 -24.10 22.65
CA SER A 721 -20.25 -23.87 22.23
C SER A 721 -20.36 -22.73 21.24
N ILE A 722 -21.29 -22.83 20.32
CA ILE A 722 -21.66 -21.71 19.43
C ILE A 722 -22.47 -20.71 20.27
N ILE A 723 -22.03 -19.46 20.30
CA ILE A 723 -22.66 -18.38 21.04
C ILE A 723 -23.44 -17.44 20.14
N ASP A 724 -23.08 -17.31 18.87
CA ASP A 724 -23.77 -16.51 17.86
C ASP A 724 -23.59 -17.10 16.47
N GLN A 725 -24.62 -16.99 15.65
CA GLN A 725 -24.56 -17.41 14.25
C GLN A 725 -25.40 -16.46 13.41
N GLN A 726 -24.79 -15.91 12.35
CA GLN A 726 -25.42 -15.03 11.38
C GLN A 726 -25.21 -15.58 9.97
N GLU A 727 -26.16 -15.38 9.08
CA GLU A 727 -26.15 -15.93 7.73
C GLU A 727 -26.49 -14.85 6.71
N GLY A 728 -25.78 -14.86 5.57
CA GLY A 728 -26.08 -14.01 4.42
C GLY A 728 -25.94 -12.51 4.68
N VAL A 729 -25.25 -12.11 5.76
CA VAL A 729 -25.00 -10.71 6.07
C VAL A 729 -23.94 -10.20 5.10
N GLN A 730 -24.35 -9.37 4.14
CA GLN A 730 -23.44 -8.79 3.17
C GLN A 730 -22.50 -7.79 3.85
N LEU A 731 -21.25 -7.73 3.41
CA LEU A 731 -20.33 -6.64 3.77
C LEU A 731 -20.90 -5.29 3.32
N ASP A 732 -21.73 -5.32 2.29
CA ASP A 732 -22.28 -4.20 1.55
C ASP A 732 -23.21 -3.28 2.38
N ALA A 733 -23.73 -3.70 3.53
CA ALA A 733 -24.42 -2.79 4.43
C ALA A 733 -23.52 -1.64 4.95
N ALA A 734 -22.17 -1.80 4.85
CA ALA A 734 -21.21 -0.75 5.13
C ALA A 734 -20.72 -0.03 3.86
N TYR A 735 -20.94 -0.61 2.67
CA TYR A 735 -20.52 -0.04 1.36
C TYR A 735 -21.51 1.01 0.82
N ASP A 736 -22.71 1.12 1.34
CA ASP A 736 -23.67 2.18 0.99
C ASP A 736 -23.09 3.60 1.19
N PHE A 737 -22.00 3.74 1.94
CA PHE A 737 -21.40 5.05 2.23
C PHE A 737 -20.44 5.55 1.14
N GLU A 738 -19.65 4.65 0.54
CA GLU A 738 -18.76 5.02 -0.58
C GLU A 738 -19.53 5.09 -1.91
N ASP A 739 -20.58 4.32 -2.02
CA ASP A 739 -21.47 4.25 -3.15
C ASP A 739 -22.22 5.56 -3.40
N TYR A 740 -22.46 6.39 -2.36
CA TYR A 740 -23.17 7.66 -2.54
C TYR A 740 -22.40 8.64 -3.44
N ARG A 741 -21.09 8.84 -3.24
CA ARG A 741 -20.26 9.70 -4.09
C ARG A 741 -20.13 9.16 -5.51
N GLU A 742 -20.04 7.85 -5.65
CA GLU A 742 -20.00 7.18 -6.95
C GLU A 742 -21.33 7.22 -7.67
N LYS A 743 -22.45 6.99 -6.94
CA LYS A 743 -23.80 7.20 -7.45
C LYS A 743 -23.97 8.63 -7.98
N VAL A 744 -23.48 9.62 -7.23
CA VAL A 744 -23.52 11.03 -7.65
C VAL A 744 -22.68 11.26 -8.91
N ASN A 745 -21.43 10.77 -8.97
CA ASN A 745 -20.55 10.95 -10.13
C ASN A 745 -21.09 10.23 -11.38
N ARG A 746 -21.59 9.02 -11.22
CA ARG A 746 -22.22 8.24 -12.29
C ARG A 746 -23.48 8.93 -12.79
N TYR A 747 -24.37 9.36 -11.89
CA TYR A 747 -25.61 10.06 -12.25
C TYR A 747 -25.32 11.34 -13.04
N ILE A 748 -24.31 12.11 -12.62
CA ILE A 748 -23.86 13.30 -13.35
C ILE A 748 -23.34 12.94 -14.75
N GLY A 749 -22.60 11.84 -14.89
CA GLY A 749 -22.10 11.34 -16.19
C GLY A 749 -23.21 10.87 -17.12
N GLU A 750 -24.19 10.12 -16.60
CA GLU A 750 -25.29 9.54 -17.36
C GLU A 750 -26.38 10.56 -17.73
N HIS A 751 -26.62 11.56 -16.88
CA HIS A 751 -27.67 12.56 -17.02
C HIS A 751 -27.14 13.93 -17.47
N GLY A 752 -26.01 13.98 -18.17
CA GLY A 752 -25.38 15.19 -18.68
C GLY A 752 -26.31 16.06 -19.58
N ASN A 753 -27.41 15.49 -20.07
CA ASN A 753 -28.43 16.19 -20.87
C ASN A 753 -29.54 16.83 -20.02
N THR A 754 -29.62 16.57 -18.72
CA THR A 754 -30.57 17.25 -17.80
C THR A 754 -30.15 18.70 -17.65
N LEU A 755 -31.07 19.64 -17.71
CA LEU A 755 -30.77 21.08 -17.78
C LEU A 755 -29.86 21.55 -16.64
N ALA A 756 -30.15 21.12 -15.41
CA ALA A 756 -29.33 21.48 -14.24
C ALA A 756 -27.92 20.89 -14.30
N ILE A 757 -27.77 19.63 -14.72
CA ILE A 757 -26.48 18.93 -14.83
C ILE A 757 -25.70 19.46 -16.04
N HIS A 758 -26.38 19.71 -17.17
CA HIS A 758 -25.75 20.30 -18.35
C HIS A 758 -25.16 21.68 -18.03
N LYS A 759 -25.93 22.54 -17.34
CA LYS A 759 -25.43 23.84 -16.90
C LYS A 759 -24.24 23.70 -15.97
N LEU A 760 -24.30 22.75 -15.03
CA LEU A 760 -23.23 22.45 -14.09
C LEU A 760 -21.94 22.02 -14.80
N THR A 761 -22.02 21.06 -15.71
CA THR A 761 -20.84 20.50 -16.42
C THR A 761 -20.26 21.42 -17.49
N HIS A 762 -21.02 22.42 -17.98
CA HIS A 762 -20.58 23.39 -18.98
C HIS A 762 -20.32 24.79 -18.42
N ASN A 763 -20.16 24.93 -17.10
CA ASN A 763 -19.93 26.22 -16.41
C ASN A 763 -20.98 27.31 -16.75
N ILE A 764 -22.23 26.91 -16.95
CA ILE A 764 -23.32 27.84 -17.18
C ILE A 764 -23.92 28.21 -15.83
N LYS A 765 -24.23 29.52 -15.67
CA LYS A 765 -24.82 30.04 -14.42
C LYS A 765 -26.06 29.26 -14.02
N LEU A 766 -26.04 28.70 -12.77
CA LEU A 766 -27.16 27.99 -12.16
C LEU A 766 -28.19 28.97 -11.60
N THR A 767 -29.46 28.69 -11.79
CA THR A 767 -30.57 29.40 -11.18
C THR A 767 -30.99 28.75 -9.88
N GLN A 768 -31.82 29.41 -9.06
CA GLN A 768 -32.36 28.85 -7.83
C GLN A 768 -33.13 27.52 -8.07
N GLY A 769 -33.85 27.43 -9.21
CA GLY A 769 -34.55 26.21 -9.62
C GLY A 769 -33.57 25.04 -9.93
N ASP A 770 -32.44 25.35 -10.57
CA ASP A 770 -31.41 24.34 -10.88
C ASP A 770 -30.77 23.81 -9.57
N TYR A 771 -30.53 24.68 -8.56
CA TYR A 771 -30.05 24.23 -7.25
C TYR A 771 -31.07 23.37 -6.50
N GLN A 772 -32.35 23.72 -6.54
CA GLN A 772 -33.40 22.90 -5.92
C GLN A 772 -33.52 21.52 -6.58
N GLU A 773 -33.36 21.45 -7.89
CA GLU A 773 -33.38 20.20 -8.64
C GLU A 773 -32.14 19.33 -8.30
N LEU A 774 -30.95 19.91 -8.26
CA LEU A 774 -29.74 19.22 -7.85
C LEU A 774 -29.79 18.76 -6.39
N GLU A 775 -30.34 19.57 -5.48
CA GLU A 775 -30.58 19.19 -4.08
C GLU A 775 -31.55 18.01 -3.99
N ARG A 776 -32.65 18.06 -4.75
CA ARG A 776 -33.64 16.96 -4.81
C ARG A 776 -32.99 15.67 -5.30
N ILE A 777 -32.21 15.72 -6.38
CA ILE A 777 -31.49 14.58 -6.94
C ILE A 777 -30.57 13.96 -5.87
N LEU A 778 -29.74 14.79 -5.26
CA LEU A 778 -28.71 14.33 -4.30
C LEU A 778 -29.27 13.85 -2.96
N THR A 779 -30.38 14.41 -2.49
CA THR A 779 -30.95 14.08 -1.17
C THR A 779 -32.18 13.19 -1.21
N THR A 780 -32.69 12.83 -2.40
CA THR A 780 -33.90 12.04 -2.54
C THR A 780 -33.78 10.89 -3.55
N GLU A 781 -33.08 11.11 -4.69
CA GLU A 781 -32.94 10.08 -5.74
C GLU A 781 -31.69 9.22 -5.55
N LEU A 782 -30.55 9.79 -5.15
CA LEU A 782 -29.29 9.09 -5.02
C LEU A 782 -28.98 8.62 -3.60
N GLY A 783 -29.63 9.22 -2.60
CA GLY A 783 -29.51 8.88 -1.19
C GLY A 783 -30.36 9.79 -0.32
N GLY A 784 -30.32 9.61 1.00
CA GLY A 784 -31.00 10.45 1.96
C GLY A 784 -30.20 11.69 2.35
N LYS A 785 -30.87 12.62 3.06
CA LYS A 785 -30.23 13.80 3.63
C LYS A 785 -29.13 13.44 4.63
N GLU A 786 -29.27 12.28 5.27
CA GLU A 786 -28.28 11.71 6.20
C GLU A 786 -27.05 11.19 5.47
N ASP A 787 -27.19 10.60 4.27
CA ASP A 787 -26.08 10.13 3.44
C ASP A 787 -25.27 11.32 2.93
N TYR A 788 -25.94 12.38 2.52
CA TYR A 788 -25.32 13.64 2.15
C TYR A 788 -24.50 14.24 3.31
N GLN A 789 -25.11 14.35 4.51
CA GLN A 789 -24.42 14.90 5.69
C GLN A 789 -23.26 14.05 6.13
N ARG A 790 -23.34 12.73 5.98
CA ARG A 790 -22.28 11.80 6.35
C ARG A 790 -21.08 11.91 5.43
N GLU A 791 -21.29 11.99 4.12
CA GLU A 791 -20.20 12.03 3.13
C GLU A 791 -19.56 13.43 3.02
N PHE A 792 -20.38 14.48 3.09
CA PHE A 792 -19.94 15.85 2.84
C PHE A 792 -19.99 16.75 4.10
N GLY A 793 -20.44 16.24 5.23
CA GLY A 793 -20.56 16.96 6.48
C GLY A 793 -21.47 18.20 6.32
N ASP A 794 -21.11 19.27 7.00
CA ASP A 794 -21.80 20.58 6.88
C ASP A 794 -21.32 21.41 5.68
N THR A 795 -20.69 20.77 4.68
CA THR A 795 -20.23 21.47 3.47
C THR A 795 -21.42 22.08 2.75
N PRO A 796 -21.42 23.39 2.48
CA PRO A 796 -22.51 24.04 1.74
C PRO A 796 -22.73 23.38 0.39
N PHE A 797 -24.01 23.11 0.07
CA PHE A 797 -24.42 22.38 -1.12
C PHE A 797 -23.78 22.90 -2.43
N GLY A 798 -23.74 24.21 -2.62
CA GLY A 798 -23.12 24.81 -3.81
C GLY A 798 -21.63 24.51 -3.95
N LEU A 799 -20.89 24.52 -2.84
CA LEU A 799 -19.45 24.21 -2.84
C LEU A 799 -19.21 22.73 -3.18
N MET A 800 -20.04 21.83 -2.65
CA MET A 800 -19.96 20.41 -2.92
C MET A 800 -20.25 20.08 -4.38
N VAL A 801 -21.33 20.66 -4.95
CA VAL A 801 -21.70 20.48 -6.36
C VAL A 801 -20.56 20.87 -7.30
N HIS A 802 -19.89 22.00 -7.05
CA HIS A 802 -18.72 22.42 -7.83
C HIS A 802 -17.50 21.51 -7.64
N LYS A 803 -17.28 21.00 -6.44
CA LYS A 803 -16.19 20.04 -6.15
C LYS A 803 -16.38 18.72 -6.92
N ILE A 804 -17.60 18.20 -6.99
CA ILE A 804 -17.92 16.97 -7.73
C ILE A 804 -17.75 17.16 -9.23
N ALA A 805 -18.23 18.27 -9.78
CA ALA A 805 -18.19 18.54 -11.21
C ALA A 805 -16.78 18.94 -11.73
N LYS A 806 -15.78 19.08 -10.85
CA LYS A 806 -14.41 19.52 -11.21
C LYS A 806 -14.39 20.80 -12.07
N LEU A 807 -15.29 21.74 -11.75
CA LEU A 807 -15.43 22.97 -12.49
C LEU A 807 -14.24 23.93 -12.26
N ASP A 808 -14.02 24.85 -13.22
CA ASP A 808 -13.02 25.88 -13.03
C ASP A 808 -13.38 26.82 -11.87
N HIS A 809 -12.38 27.53 -11.40
CA HIS A 809 -12.46 28.37 -10.20
C HIS A 809 -13.48 29.52 -10.34
N GLU A 810 -13.56 30.14 -11.49
CA GLU A 810 -14.35 31.33 -11.70
C GLU A 810 -15.85 31.03 -11.70
N ALA A 811 -16.27 29.97 -12.37
CA ALA A 811 -17.66 29.52 -12.39
C ALA A 811 -18.10 28.97 -11.02
N ALA A 812 -17.21 28.26 -10.30
CA ALA A 812 -17.48 27.80 -8.94
C ALA A 812 -17.74 28.97 -7.98
N MET A 813 -16.94 30.03 -8.06
CA MET A 813 -17.07 31.20 -7.22
C MET A 813 -18.32 32.01 -7.50
N GLN A 814 -18.73 32.16 -8.76
CA GLN A 814 -19.95 32.88 -9.12
C GLN A 814 -21.19 32.15 -8.62
N ALA A 815 -21.27 30.83 -8.81
CA ALA A 815 -22.39 30.03 -8.34
C ALA A 815 -22.46 29.98 -6.80
N PHE A 816 -21.32 29.94 -6.13
CA PHE A 816 -21.24 29.95 -4.67
C PHE A 816 -21.68 31.29 -4.05
N SER A 817 -21.28 32.41 -4.65
CA SER A 817 -21.68 33.72 -4.16
C SER A 817 -23.21 33.95 -4.30
N GLU A 818 -23.82 33.43 -5.36
CA GLU A 818 -25.28 33.52 -5.57
C GLU A 818 -26.07 32.62 -4.59
N PHE A 819 -25.61 31.39 -4.36
CA PHE A 819 -26.25 30.49 -3.42
C PHE A 819 -26.27 31.05 -1.99
N ILE A 820 -25.14 31.59 -1.53
CA ILE A 820 -25.07 32.13 -0.16
C ILE A 820 -25.85 33.42 0.00
N ASN A 821 -25.88 34.29 -0.98
CA ASN A 821 -26.69 35.50 -0.95
C ASN A 821 -28.18 35.19 -0.83
N ASP A 822 -28.64 34.05 -1.36
CA ASP A 822 -30.06 33.68 -1.31
C ASP A 822 -30.48 32.92 -0.03
N GLN A 823 -29.63 32.03 0.50
CA GLN A 823 -30.03 31.15 1.58
C GLN A 823 -29.54 31.57 2.99
N SER A 824 -28.29 31.94 3.14
CA SER A 824 -27.73 32.17 4.48
C SER A 824 -28.06 33.56 5.06
N LEU A 825 -28.29 34.57 4.20
CA LEU A 825 -28.72 35.87 4.64
C LEU A 825 -30.20 35.92 5.05
N LYS A 826 -31.04 35.06 4.48
CA LYS A 826 -32.48 34.98 4.83
C LYS A 826 -32.75 34.20 6.14
N ASN A 827 -31.85 33.29 6.52
CA ASN A 827 -32.06 32.45 7.71
C ASN A 827 -31.36 32.92 8.99
N GLY A 828 -30.83 34.14 8.99
CA GLY A 828 -30.39 34.78 10.24
C GLY A 828 -29.20 34.15 10.97
N THR A 829 -28.39 33.31 10.33
CA THR A 829 -27.16 32.80 10.92
C THR A 829 -26.04 33.85 10.86
N PRO A 830 -25.55 34.38 12.01
CA PRO A 830 -24.82 35.63 12.08
C PRO A 830 -23.31 35.52 11.80
N HIS A 831 -22.78 34.49 11.14
CA HIS A 831 -21.38 34.18 11.30
C HIS A 831 -20.50 34.24 10.04
N SER A 832 -21.05 34.50 8.86
CA SER A 832 -20.26 34.69 7.62
C SER A 832 -20.64 35.99 6.90
N ARG A 833 -19.64 36.83 6.57
CA ARG A 833 -19.83 38.04 5.72
C ARG A 833 -18.93 37.91 4.50
N TYR A 834 -19.51 38.17 3.32
CA TYR A 834 -18.81 38.17 2.03
C TYR A 834 -18.46 39.58 1.61
N PHE A 835 -17.25 39.71 1.12
CA PHE A 835 -16.75 40.91 0.48
C PHE A 835 -16.04 40.52 -0.81
N SER A 836 -16.14 41.25 -1.87
CA SER A 836 -15.31 41.14 -3.06
C SER A 836 -14.21 42.17 -3.01
N ASP A 837 -12.98 41.81 -3.38
CA ASP A 837 -11.90 42.79 -3.59
C ASP A 837 -12.07 43.55 -4.89
N GLU A 838 -11.16 44.47 -5.18
CA GLU A 838 -11.20 45.29 -6.41
C GLU A 838 -11.01 44.44 -7.69
N LEU A 839 -10.60 43.18 -7.58
CA LEU A 839 -10.44 42.23 -8.67
C LEU A 839 -11.63 41.25 -8.79
N GLY A 840 -12.67 41.43 -7.97
CA GLY A 840 -13.87 40.57 -7.99
C GLY A 840 -13.74 39.21 -7.29
N VAL A 841 -12.65 38.99 -6.53
CA VAL A 841 -12.45 37.78 -5.77
C VAL A 841 -13.20 37.88 -4.43
N PRO A 842 -14.13 36.97 -4.10
CA PRO A 842 -14.86 37.02 -2.84
C PRO A 842 -13.96 36.71 -1.64
N ILE A 843 -14.12 37.52 -0.61
CA ILE A 843 -13.47 37.40 0.69
C ILE A 843 -14.51 36.86 1.67
N ILE A 844 -14.24 35.71 2.27
CA ILE A 844 -15.11 35.03 3.24
C ILE A 844 -14.58 35.27 4.65
N LEU A 845 -15.40 35.81 5.54
CA LEU A 845 -15.11 35.94 6.97
C LEU A 845 -15.79 34.77 7.72
N ILE A 846 -15.04 33.85 8.25
CA ILE A 846 -15.55 32.66 8.96
C ILE A 846 -15.12 32.68 10.43
N ASP A 847 -16.00 32.24 11.34
CA ASP A 847 -15.66 32.03 12.75
C ASP A 847 -14.73 30.82 12.94
N THR A 848 -13.87 30.90 13.95
CA THR A 848 -12.85 29.87 14.23
C THR A 848 -13.39 28.46 14.49
N GLU A 849 -14.60 28.31 14.99
CA GLU A 849 -15.20 26.99 15.22
C GLU A 849 -15.59 26.29 13.92
N GLN A 850 -15.98 27.03 12.89
CA GLN A 850 -16.30 26.49 11.56
C GLN A 850 -15.04 26.21 10.73
N MET A 851 -13.91 26.83 11.06
CA MET A 851 -12.65 26.64 10.36
C MET A 851 -12.08 25.23 10.49
N PHE A 852 -12.18 24.62 11.67
CA PHE A 852 -11.66 23.27 11.89
C PHE A 852 -12.48 22.19 11.18
N ALA A 853 -13.75 22.43 10.93
CA ALA A 853 -14.60 21.54 10.12
C ALA A 853 -14.29 21.63 8.62
N LEU A 854 -13.94 22.80 8.12
CA LEU A 854 -13.60 23.05 6.71
C LEU A 854 -12.15 22.63 6.34
N GLN A 855 -11.25 22.48 7.32
CA GLN A 855 -9.81 22.27 7.09
C GLN A 855 -9.46 20.92 6.47
N ARG A 856 -10.32 19.92 6.51
CA ARG A 856 -9.95 18.60 5.98
C ARG A 856 -10.10 18.42 4.49
N ASP A 857 -11.11 18.99 3.82
CA ASP A 857 -11.43 18.56 2.45
C ASP A 857 -11.69 19.66 1.41
N ALA A 858 -11.96 20.89 1.79
CA ALA A 858 -12.39 21.95 0.85
C ALA A 858 -11.29 22.86 0.28
N TRP A 859 -10.06 22.78 0.82
CA TRP A 859 -9.04 23.82 0.61
C TRP A 859 -8.11 23.62 -0.59
N TYR A 860 -8.04 22.46 -1.13
CA TYR A 860 -7.03 22.12 -2.16
C TYR A 860 -7.31 22.71 -3.56
N ASN A 861 -8.53 23.17 -3.83
CA ASN A 861 -8.92 23.54 -5.20
C ASN A 861 -9.52 24.94 -5.39
N ILE A 862 -9.57 25.79 -4.36
CA ILE A 862 -10.17 27.13 -4.48
C ILE A 862 -9.22 28.18 -3.91
N ASN A 863 -8.69 29.08 -4.76
CA ASN A 863 -7.93 30.26 -4.33
C ASN A 863 -8.89 31.30 -3.69
N VAL A 864 -9.18 31.12 -2.42
CA VAL A 864 -10.01 32.07 -1.65
C VAL A 864 -9.14 32.74 -0.60
N ASN A 865 -9.10 34.04 -0.56
CA ASN A 865 -8.49 34.78 0.54
C ASN A 865 -9.44 34.77 1.74
N ILE A 866 -9.09 34.10 2.80
CA ILE A 866 -9.92 34.02 4.01
C ILE A 866 -9.33 34.90 5.11
N VAL A 867 -10.15 35.78 5.61
CA VAL A 867 -9.81 36.68 6.74
C VAL A 867 -10.57 36.18 7.97
N TYR A 868 -9.82 35.77 9.00
CA TYR A 868 -10.42 35.29 10.24
C TYR A 868 -10.51 36.36 11.32
N TYR A 869 -11.67 36.41 11.98
CA TYR A 869 -11.83 37.07 13.25
C TYR A 869 -11.77 36.08 14.38
N LEU A 870 -10.66 36.08 15.14
CA LEU A 870 -10.54 35.28 16.35
C LEU A 870 -11.38 35.88 17.50
N ARG A 871 -12.51 35.25 17.83
CA ARG A 871 -13.35 35.59 18.99
C ARG A 871 -13.06 34.59 20.12
N LYS A 872 -12.04 34.83 20.95
CA LYS A 872 -11.98 34.19 22.27
C LYS A 872 -12.92 34.93 23.20
N LYS A 873 -13.91 34.25 23.79
CA LYS A 873 -15.00 34.79 24.67
C LYS A 873 -14.52 35.70 25.81
N ASN A 874 -13.24 35.69 26.17
CA ASN A 874 -12.68 36.51 27.26
C ASN A 874 -11.65 37.55 26.83
N TYR A 875 -11.29 37.66 25.55
CA TYR A 875 -10.26 38.60 25.09
C TYR A 875 -10.87 39.86 24.45
N PHE A 876 -12.17 39.94 24.31
CA PHE A 876 -12.88 41.02 23.59
C PHE A 876 -12.96 42.35 24.32
N ARG A 877 -12.49 42.36 25.56
CA ARG A 877 -12.46 43.64 26.27
C ARG A 877 -11.20 44.49 26.03
N ARG A 878 -10.17 43.94 25.34
CA ARG A 878 -8.90 44.68 25.19
C ARG A 878 -8.15 44.65 23.85
N LYS A 879 -8.31 43.69 22.91
CA LYS A 879 -7.60 43.71 21.59
C LYS A 879 -8.30 42.85 20.53
N LYS A 880 -8.58 43.45 19.33
CA LYS A 880 -9.02 42.75 18.11
C LYS A 880 -7.78 42.30 17.34
N LYS A 881 -7.67 41.00 16.97
CA LYS A 881 -6.60 40.46 16.13
C LYS A 881 -7.21 39.88 14.87
N CYS A 882 -6.70 40.28 13.69
CA CYS A 882 -7.01 39.69 12.40
C CYS A 882 -5.84 38.83 11.92
N VAL A 883 -6.13 37.62 11.39
CA VAL A 883 -5.13 36.70 10.84
C VAL A 883 -5.47 36.50 9.35
N PHE A 884 -4.49 36.68 8.48
CA PHE A 884 -4.63 36.54 7.02
C PHE A 884 -4.00 35.22 6.59
N PHE A 885 -4.66 34.50 5.71
CA PHE A 885 -4.10 33.33 5.05
C PHE A 885 -4.28 33.46 3.53
N THR A 886 -3.23 33.25 2.77
CA THR A 886 -3.28 32.99 1.33
C THR A 886 -2.96 31.53 1.05
N VAL A 887 -3.66 30.93 0.12
CA VAL A 887 -3.64 29.47 -0.17
C VAL A 887 -2.28 28.99 -0.67
N SER A 888 -1.40 29.89 -1.14
CA SER A 888 -0.06 29.52 -1.60
C SER A 888 1.03 29.61 -0.52
N PHE A 889 0.80 30.40 0.54
CA PHE A 889 1.75 30.55 1.67
C PHE A 889 1.00 30.99 2.93
N CYS A 890 1.18 30.28 3.99
CA CYS A 890 0.63 30.64 5.30
C CYS A 890 1.50 31.77 5.88
N THR A 891 1.11 33.01 5.69
CA THR A 891 1.75 34.15 6.36
C THR A 891 0.84 34.61 7.48
N VAL A 892 1.22 34.34 8.73
CA VAL A 892 0.53 34.85 9.91
C VAL A 892 1.04 36.25 10.18
N CYS A 893 0.23 37.27 9.87
CA CYS A 893 0.50 38.61 10.32
C CYS A 893 -0.41 38.97 11.50
N GLU A 894 0.16 39.23 12.66
CA GLU A 894 -0.55 39.79 13.82
C GLU A 894 -0.59 41.33 13.69
N ILE A 895 -1.77 41.88 13.48
CA ILE A 895 -1.96 43.31 13.46
C ILE A 895 -2.81 43.72 14.66
N SER A 896 -2.27 44.53 15.55
CA SER A 896 -3.02 45.11 16.67
C SER A 896 -3.56 46.50 16.26
N LYS A 897 -4.88 46.67 16.26
CA LYS A 897 -5.50 47.96 15.94
C LYS A 897 -6.62 48.41 16.86
N THR A 898 -6.83 49.71 16.90
CA THR A 898 -7.80 50.44 17.73
C THR A 898 -9.13 50.75 17.05
N GLU A 899 -9.24 50.69 15.67
CA GLU A 899 -10.49 51.02 14.96
C GLU A 899 -10.75 50.13 13.73
N SER A 900 -12.00 49.77 13.48
CA SER A 900 -12.45 48.74 12.59
C SER A 900 -12.55 49.09 11.09
N ARG A 901 -12.50 50.37 10.72
CA ARG A 901 -12.60 50.83 9.30
C ARG A 901 -11.22 50.93 8.62
N ASP A 902 -10.19 51.31 9.37
CA ASP A 902 -8.82 51.41 8.86
C ASP A 902 -8.12 50.09 8.66
N LEU A 903 -8.58 49.01 9.38
CA LEU A 903 -8.05 47.68 9.25
C LEU A 903 -8.24 47.10 7.84
N TYR A 904 -9.34 47.45 7.21
CA TYR A 904 -9.69 46.91 5.88
C TYR A 904 -8.81 47.51 4.78
N ALA A 905 -8.58 48.80 4.83
CA ALA A 905 -7.74 49.50 3.86
C ALA A 905 -6.26 49.09 3.95
N ASP A 906 -5.75 48.88 5.18
CA ASP A 906 -4.36 48.48 5.39
C ASP A 906 -4.14 47.02 5.02
N CYS A 907 -5.15 46.16 5.15
CA CYS A 907 -5.09 44.78 4.72
C CYS A 907 -4.99 44.64 3.19
N ILE A 908 -5.75 45.41 2.46
CA ILE A 908 -5.70 45.47 0.98
C ILE A 908 -4.38 46.05 0.49
N GLN A 909 -3.84 47.09 1.16
CA GLN A 909 -2.53 47.67 0.81
C GLN A 909 -1.34 46.74 1.09
N LEU A 910 -1.39 45.89 2.11
CA LEU A 910 -0.38 44.88 2.38
C LEU A 910 -0.41 43.74 1.35
N TRP A 911 -1.61 43.43 0.85
CA TRP A 911 -1.76 42.38 -0.18
C TRP A 911 -1.28 42.84 -1.57
N SER A 912 -1.46 44.13 -1.91
CA SER A 912 -1.01 44.69 -3.20
C SER A 912 0.51 44.92 -3.27
N ARG A 913 1.28 44.75 -2.18
CA ARG A 913 2.75 44.96 -2.12
C ARG A 913 3.56 43.67 -2.06
N ASN A 914 2.94 42.50 -1.89
CA ASN A 914 3.55 41.18 -2.01
C ASN A 914 2.99 40.39 -3.20
#